data_3218f397e11e15a91652d1c46144f2ac
#
_entry.id   3218f397e11e15a91652d1c46144f2ac
#
_cell.length_a   1.000
_cell.length_b   1.000
_cell.length_c   1.000
_cell.angle_alpha   90.00
_cell.angle_beta   90.00
_cell.angle_gamma   90.00
#
_symmetry.space_group_name_H-M   'P 1'
#
loop_
_entity.id
_entity.type
_entity.pdbx_description
1 polymer ?
#
loop_
_entity_poly.entity_id
_entity_poly.type
_entity_poly.pdbx_seq_one_letter_code
_entity_poly.pdbx_strand_id
1 'polypeptide(L)'
;LHTAYRRQRQMCIRDRDYFETEQGLEQLIVGTYDALRVTKQYEQGPSTFMSGVDNFTNKTPNRGMYSPSEWNATGRFANWANSLCGENSKSLLGFYPIINNCNRAILSIREGKALGKFATDAEYAARSLSEALFNRAYSVYIMSTMYGAIYVPQGYTTELPSNYNYMRQSVPGIYSMLIGDLRYAYDHLPDVSEQNLSADFGRATKGAAAHFLAKLYLQRAQAEKFGTAEYGVDVNGNVDTSNPKSYLGMLYKGKGTADLDSCIYYASAVIDNGYYELESDFGKLFSHPLNDYSNENSRELILSCVYGPVGSADNGRFGNRLPYFFGGDYANASWGIPEFCWEYPTKSASRVGYTNDFGFDLYVNKQADSRYQKSFHVEYVTALRGGDSNSSPAANKDYYAYNNSSNATYEWTAEMADYFNEHILPGYNRASWRGRQAVAGEHKMGTGDLAFAYVENTKETAIDIKEALAQPFVLIARWIKDGSKYYYRVPYQASGKSYTYNDKSYGGLDKFGSTVCPATVKYDEPNRSNYTHYESGRDVPLFRLAETYLLRAEAYGRKGNYNAAIDDINKVRARAAFKAGETRAEVLARLQPGYEKLTQAEQQWPYEVEKDMTSTMLVDESYWDGGSANSKAEMYPETATTTEDRFVNFILNELARELNQEMVYYENLHHSGWQADRIIYHDQLASPKQGLWDNSDNLINGIGQTGNGMGMFEPYFTFKPFAQTMLDLLTDENGVLLDEAAKKAYQNYGY
;
A
#
# COMPACT_ATOMS: atom_id res chain seq x y z
N LEU A 1 52.07 1.79 -3.49
CA LEU A 1 51.08 2.88 -3.32
C LEU A 1 50.92 3.69 -4.63
N HIS A 2 52.00 4.20 -5.27
CA HIS A 2 51.93 4.98 -6.48
C HIS A 2 51.34 4.21 -7.69
N THR A 3 51.60 2.92 -7.81
CA THR A 3 51.08 2.08 -8.91
C THR A 3 49.59 1.74 -8.70
N ALA A 4 49.16 1.51 -7.47
CA ALA A 4 47.76 1.29 -7.11
C ALA A 4 46.93 2.57 -7.35
N TYR A 5 47.45 3.74 -6.95
CA TYR A 5 46.84 5.05 -7.19
C TYR A 5 46.72 5.39 -8.69
N ARG A 6 47.75 5.06 -9.50
CA ARG A 6 47.67 5.21 -10.95
C ARG A 6 46.64 4.26 -11.60
N ARG A 7 46.54 3.01 -11.12
CA ARG A 7 45.53 2.06 -11.61
C ARG A 7 44.14 2.52 -11.25
N GLN A 8 43.94 3.00 -10.03
CA GLN A 8 42.65 3.53 -9.59
C GLN A 8 42.24 4.77 -10.38
N ARG A 9 43.20 5.68 -10.65
CA ARG A 9 42.98 6.87 -11.48
C ARG A 9 42.71 6.53 -12.96
N GLN A 10 43.35 5.48 -13.47
CA GLN A 10 43.07 4.98 -14.85
C GLN A 10 41.75 4.26 -14.93
N MET A 11 41.30 3.56 -13.87
CA MET A 11 39.94 2.99 -13.78
C MET A 11 38.89 4.11 -13.77
N CYS A 12 39.08 5.13 -12.94
CA CYS A 12 38.16 6.27 -12.88
C CYS A 12 38.07 7.07 -14.20
N ILE A 13 39.16 7.19 -14.93
CA ILE A 13 39.16 7.84 -16.23
C ILE A 13 38.44 6.96 -17.27
N ARG A 14 38.65 5.63 -17.28
CA ARG A 14 37.93 4.69 -18.15
C ARG A 14 36.43 4.66 -17.86
N ASP A 15 36.04 4.75 -16.60
CA ASP A 15 34.63 4.80 -16.22
C ASP A 15 33.97 6.12 -16.66
N ARG A 16 34.69 7.23 -16.68
CA ARG A 16 34.16 8.51 -17.19
C ARG A 16 33.89 8.41 -18.68
N ASP A 17 34.85 7.91 -19.45
CA ASP A 17 34.73 7.77 -20.90
C ASP A 17 33.67 6.72 -21.29
N TYR A 18 33.50 5.68 -20.46
CA TYR A 18 32.51 4.63 -20.70
C TYR A 18 31.08 5.15 -20.73
N PHE A 19 30.69 5.97 -19.73
CA PHE A 19 29.35 6.52 -19.69
C PHE A 19 29.07 7.68 -20.65
N GLU A 20 30.03 8.05 -21.50
CA GLU A 20 29.80 8.90 -22.66
C GLU A 20 29.59 8.08 -23.93
N THR A 21 29.94 6.79 -23.95
CA THR A 21 29.64 5.88 -25.07
C THR A 21 28.16 5.56 -25.14
N GLU A 22 27.64 5.20 -26.30
CA GLU A 22 26.25 4.80 -26.52
C GLU A 22 25.84 3.70 -25.52
N GLN A 23 26.61 2.61 -25.46
CA GLN A 23 26.31 1.48 -24.58
C GLN A 23 26.35 1.86 -23.09
N GLY A 24 27.36 2.60 -22.65
CA GLY A 24 27.53 2.97 -21.26
C GLY A 24 26.44 3.93 -20.79
N LEU A 25 26.06 4.89 -21.63
CA LEU A 25 25.01 5.85 -21.30
C LEU A 25 23.61 5.19 -21.28
N GLU A 26 23.33 4.28 -22.22
CA GLU A 26 22.09 3.51 -22.20
C GLU A 26 21.97 2.66 -20.93
N GLN A 27 23.04 1.97 -20.53
CA GLN A 27 23.05 1.19 -19.28
C GLN A 27 22.86 2.08 -18.04
N LEU A 28 23.44 3.30 -18.06
CA LEU A 28 23.26 4.27 -16.98
C LEU A 28 21.79 4.68 -16.87
N ILE A 29 21.14 4.99 -17.99
CA ILE A 29 19.73 5.39 -18.05
C ILE A 29 18.83 4.24 -17.56
N VAL A 30 19.06 3.02 -18.06
CA VAL A 30 18.32 1.83 -17.56
C VAL A 30 18.51 1.65 -16.07
N GLY A 31 19.73 1.84 -15.56
CA GLY A 31 20.02 1.77 -14.11
C GLY A 31 19.28 2.83 -13.29
N THR A 32 18.85 3.95 -13.89
CA THR A 32 18.05 4.96 -13.15
C THR A 32 16.63 4.50 -12.84
N TYR A 33 16.12 3.46 -13.51
CA TYR A 33 14.82 2.85 -13.19
C TYR A 33 14.80 2.15 -11.84
N ASP A 34 15.94 1.94 -11.19
CA ASP A 34 15.96 1.54 -9.79
C ASP A 34 15.22 2.53 -8.87
N ALA A 35 15.02 3.78 -9.32
CA ALA A 35 14.17 4.76 -8.64
C ALA A 35 12.77 4.19 -8.29
N LEU A 36 12.19 3.43 -9.22
CA LEU A 36 10.86 2.85 -9.06
C LEU A 36 10.83 1.72 -8.00
N ARG A 37 11.98 1.09 -7.76
CA ARG A 37 12.11 0.00 -6.79
C ARG A 37 12.33 0.47 -5.37
N VAL A 38 12.88 1.66 -5.15
CA VAL A 38 13.30 2.15 -3.81
C VAL A 38 12.20 2.02 -2.78
N THR A 39 10.96 2.39 -3.11
CA THR A 39 9.82 2.31 -2.21
C THR A 39 9.30 0.89 -1.98
N LYS A 40 9.76 -0.08 -2.76
CA LYS A 40 9.33 -1.49 -2.72
C LYS A 40 10.40 -2.41 -2.09
N GLN A 41 11.57 -1.84 -1.79
CA GLN A 41 12.69 -2.60 -1.26
C GLN A 41 12.55 -2.90 0.21
N TYR A 42 12.88 -4.12 0.60
CA TYR A 42 12.91 -4.56 1.99
C TYR A 42 11.70 -4.08 2.79
N GLU A 43 11.72 -4.24 4.09
CA GLU A 43 10.67 -3.72 4.98
C GLU A 43 10.71 -2.19 5.11
N GLN A 44 11.83 -1.53 4.78
CA GLN A 44 11.96 -0.07 4.89
C GLN A 44 11.05 0.68 3.92
N GLY A 45 11.03 0.29 2.66
CA GLY A 45 10.18 0.91 1.65
C GLY A 45 8.70 0.80 2.00
N PRO A 46 8.12 -0.41 2.06
CA PRO A 46 6.73 -0.60 2.43
C PRO A 46 6.36 0.02 3.79
N SER A 47 7.20 -0.14 4.81
CA SER A 47 6.93 0.46 6.13
C SER A 47 6.86 1.98 6.09
N THR A 48 7.69 2.62 5.26
CA THR A 48 7.71 4.08 5.15
C THR A 48 6.43 4.62 4.49
N PHE A 49 5.90 3.93 3.48
CA PHE A 49 4.75 4.39 2.68
C PHE A 49 3.41 3.78 3.09
N MET A 50 3.42 2.78 3.97
CA MET A 50 2.21 2.26 4.59
C MET A 50 1.99 2.79 6.00
N SER A 51 3.03 3.33 6.65
CA SER A 51 2.93 4.00 7.94
C SER A 51 2.56 5.47 7.76
N GLY A 52 1.67 5.99 8.59
CA GLY A 52 1.22 7.37 8.49
C GLY A 52 0.04 7.55 7.54
N VAL A 53 -0.73 6.48 7.33
CA VAL A 53 -2.06 6.50 6.71
C VAL A 53 -3.13 6.06 7.71
N ASP A 54 -4.36 6.44 7.45
CA ASP A 54 -5.48 6.18 8.35
C ASP A 54 -6.10 4.79 8.22
N ASN A 55 -5.82 4.07 7.14
CA ASN A 55 -6.41 2.76 6.82
C ASN A 55 -5.49 1.55 7.04
N PHE A 56 -4.33 1.76 7.65
CA PHE A 56 -3.33 0.72 7.83
C PHE A 56 -2.65 0.84 9.20
N THR A 57 -2.27 -0.29 9.79
CA THR A 57 -1.53 -0.33 11.06
C THR A 57 -0.33 -1.27 10.95
N ASN A 58 0.71 -0.95 11.69
CA ASN A 58 1.92 -1.77 11.74
C ASN A 58 1.77 -2.94 12.70
N LYS A 59 2.38 -4.06 12.35
CA LYS A 59 2.40 -5.26 13.20
C LYS A 59 3.11 -5.03 14.54
N THR A 60 4.21 -4.29 14.50
CA THR A 60 5.00 -4.02 15.69
C THR A 60 5.34 -2.55 15.77
N PRO A 61 5.29 -1.94 16.96
CA PRO A 61 5.59 -0.53 17.17
C PRO A 61 6.94 -0.10 16.59
N ASN A 62 7.90 -1.00 16.55
CA ASN A 62 9.28 -0.72 16.14
C ASN A 62 9.55 -0.89 14.64
N ARG A 63 8.58 -1.24 13.82
CA ARG A 63 8.77 -1.50 12.38
C ARG A 63 8.12 -0.49 11.47
N GLY A 64 7.38 0.43 11.99
CA GLY A 64 6.80 1.53 11.25
C GLY A 64 7.11 2.85 11.93
N MET A 65 6.94 3.93 11.21
CA MET A 65 7.19 5.25 11.74
C MET A 65 6.18 5.67 12.77
N TYR A 66 4.96 5.41 12.46
CA TYR A 66 3.82 5.78 13.24
C TYR A 66 2.89 4.59 13.31
N SER A 67 3.12 3.74 14.29
CA SER A 67 2.06 2.83 14.68
C SER A 67 1.07 3.63 15.54
N PRO A 68 -0.20 3.31 15.54
CA PRO A 68 -1.14 3.89 16.48
C PRO A 68 -0.71 3.72 17.95
N SER A 69 0.22 2.80 18.22
CA SER A 69 0.78 2.55 19.53
C SER A 69 1.94 3.47 19.92
N GLU A 70 2.62 4.04 18.95
CA GLU A 70 3.85 4.81 19.19
C GLU A 70 4.00 5.93 18.17
N TRP A 71 3.05 6.83 18.05
CA TRP A 71 3.21 8.02 17.26
C TRP A 71 4.44 8.83 17.72
N ASN A 72 5.60 8.24 17.57
CA ASN A 72 6.86 8.88 17.79
C ASN A 72 7.85 8.51 16.68
N ALA A 73 8.63 9.48 16.24
CA ALA A 73 9.72 9.25 15.33
C ALA A 73 10.89 8.65 16.11
N THR A 74 10.95 7.34 16.20
CA THR A 74 12.14 6.71 16.79
C THR A 74 13.35 6.97 15.90
N GLY A 75 14.53 7.07 16.50
CA GLY A 75 15.80 7.19 15.76
C GLY A 75 15.98 6.07 14.71
N ARG A 76 15.38 4.92 14.95
CA ARG A 76 15.37 3.79 14.00
C ARG A 76 14.62 4.13 12.71
N PHE A 77 13.50 4.83 12.81
CA PHE A 77 12.76 5.25 11.63
C PHE A 77 13.53 6.30 10.81
N ALA A 78 14.07 7.32 11.45
CA ALA A 78 14.90 8.32 10.77
C ALA A 78 16.06 7.65 10.02
N ASN A 79 16.67 6.61 10.60
CA ASN A 79 17.69 5.81 9.94
C ASN A 79 17.14 5.04 8.73
N TRP A 80 15.92 4.53 8.79
CA TRP A 80 15.30 3.84 7.66
C TRP A 80 14.96 4.80 6.51
N ALA A 81 14.36 5.94 6.83
CA ALA A 81 14.08 6.95 5.84
C ALA A 81 15.38 7.46 5.18
N ASN A 82 16.44 7.64 5.97
CA ASN A 82 17.78 7.94 5.43
C ASN A 82 18.32 6.85 4.50
N SER A 83 18.08 5.58 4.83
CA SER A 83 18.50 4.46 3.99
C SER A 83 17.82 4.47 2.61
N LEU A 84 16.62 5.05 2.49
CA LEU A 84 15.95 5.22 1.19
C LEU A 84 16.55 6.38 0.38
N CYS A 85 17.14 7.38 1.06
CA CYS A 85 17.75 8.52 0.40
C CYS A 85 19.19 8.26 -0.05
N GLY A 86 19.94 7.46 0.72
CA GLY A 86 21.35 7.19 0.50
C GLY A 86 21.63 5.74 0.11
N GLU A 87 22.89 5.35 0.23
CA GLU A 87 23.32 3.98 -0.03
C GLU A 87 22.98 3.08 1.16
N ASN A 88 22.27 2.00 0.91
CA ASN A 88 21.89 1.04 1.93
C ASN A 88 22.91 -0.10 1.97
N SER A 89 23.38 -0.45 3.18
CA SER A 89 24.29 -1.59 3.41
C SER A 89 23.74 -2.94 2.90
N LYS A 90 22.45 -3.02 2.59
CA LYS A 90 21.78 -4.20 2.04
C LYS A 90 21.60 -4.14 0.53
N SER A 91 22.30 -3.23 -0.15
CA SER A 91 22.65 -3.36 -1.57
C SER A 91 21.82 -2.70 -2.63
N LEU A 92 20.97 -1.77 -2.31
CA LEU A 92 20.27 -1.01 -3.34
C LEU A 92 20.61 0.47 -3.19
N LEU A 93 20.77 1.13 -4.32
CA LEU A 93 20.96 2.55 -4.36
C LEU A 93 19.72 3.22 -3.78
N GLY A 94 19.91 4.21 -2.93
CA GLY A 94 18.85 5.12 -2.53
C GLY A 94 18.65 6.22 -3.57
N PHE A 95 17.77 7.15 -3.29
CA PHE A 95 17.37 8.19 -4.25
C PHE A 95 18.52 9.13 -4.65
N TYR A 96 19.38 9.55 -3.73
CA TYR A 96 20.48 10.48 -4.06
C TYR A 96 21.49 9.90 -5.05
N PRO A 97 21.99 8.66 -4.91
CA PRO A 97 22.79 8.02 -5.93
C PRO A 97 22.10 7.91 -7.29
N ILE A 98 20.80 7.62 -7.31
CA ILE A 98 20.02 7.56 -8.55
C ILE A 98 19.91 8.95 -9.19
N ILE A 99 19.62 10.00 -8.41
CA ILE A 99 19.59 11.38 -8.89
C ILE A 99 20.95 11.78 -9.48
N ASN A 100 22.05 11.37 -8.85
CA ASN A 100 23.39 11.58 -9.36
C ASN A 100 23.57 10.94 -10.75
N ASN A 101 23.11 9.72 -10.93
CA ASN A 101 23.15 9.00 -12.21
C ASN A 101 22.24 9.67 -13.26
N CYS A 102 21.03 10.09 -12.86
CA CYS A 102 20.15 10.86 -13.74
C CYS A 102 20.81 12.16 -14.20
N ASN A 103 21.39 12.93 -13.27
CA ASN A 103 22.07 14.18 -13.61
C ASN A 103 23.26 13.97 -14.54
N ARG A 104 24.00 12.88 -14.34
CA ARG A 104 25.10 12.51 -15.27
C ARG A 104 24.58 12.27 -16.67
N ALA A 105 23.51 11.47 -16.83
CA ALA A 105 22.91 11.22 -18.13
C ALA A 105 22.37 12.51 -18.78
N ILE A 106 21.63 13.31 -18.00
CA ILE A 106 21.04 14.57 -18.45
C ILE A 106 22.12 15.53 -18.97
N LEU A 107 23.19 15.72 -18.20
CA LEU A 107 24.27 16.64 -18.58
C LEU A 107 25.10 16.10 -19.75
N SER A 108 25.39 14.79 -19.81
CA SER A 108 26.10 14.20 -20.94
C SER A 108 25.36 14.41 -22.26
N ILE A 109 24.03 14.28 -22.25
CA ILE A 109 23.22 14.53 -23.46
C ILE A 109 23.14 16.03 -23.78
N ARG A 110 22.78 16.87 -22.79
CA ARG A 110 22.60 18.32 -23.01
C ARG A 110 23.86 19.06 -23.39
N GLU A 111 25.01 18.64 -22.89
CA GLU A 111 26.31 19.24 -23.19
C GLU A 111 26.97 18.66 -24.46
N GLY A 112 26.31 17.74 -25.16
CA GLY A 112 26.81 17.14 -26.39
C GLY A 112 28.03 16.23 -26.18
N LYS A 113 28.22 15.68 -24.96
CA LYS A 113 29.30 14.74 -24.63
C LYS A 113 28.96 13.30 -24.98
N ALA A 114 27.65 13.00 -25.07
CA ALA A 114 27.17 11.68 -25.39
C ALA A 114 27.49 11.30 -26.86
N LEU A 115 27.98 10.09 -27.05
CA LEU A 115 28.47 9.57 -28.34
C LEU A 115 27.45 8.61 -28.98
N GLY A 116 27.75 8.14 -30.18
CA GLY A 116 26.95 7.19 -30.92
C GLY A 116 25.58 7.77 -31.30
N LYS A 117 24.51 7.03 -31.12
CA LYS A 117 23.13 7.47 -31.45
C LYS A 117 22.73 8.74 -30.73
N PHE A 118 23.21 8.96 -29.51
CA PHE A 118 22.93 10.20 -28.78
C PHE A 118 23.42 11.46 -29.50
N ALA A 119 24.50 11.35 -30.28
CA ALA A 119 25.02 12.45 -31.04
C ALA A 119 24.43 12.56 -32.45
N THR A 120 23.90 11.48 -33.02
CA THR A 120 23.51 11.40 -34.44
C THR A 120 21.99 11.30 -34.64
N ASP A 121 21.23 10.94 -33.60
CA ASP A 121 19.78 10.76 -33.63
C ASP A 121 19.16 11.62 -32.54
N ALA A 122 18.59 12.76 -32.93
CA ALA A 122 18.01 13.73 -32.00
C ALA A 122 16.77 13.20 -31.29
N GLU A 123 15.97 12.33 -31.93
CA GLU A 123 14.78 11.75 -31.35
C GLU A 123 15.16 10.73 -30.27
N TYR A 124 16.13 9.85 -30.58
CA TYR A 124 16.66 8.91 -29.60
C TYR A 124 17.27 9.63 -28.38
N ALA A 125 18.02 10.69 -28.60
CA ALA A 125 18.62 11.49 -27.53
C ALA A 125 17.53 12.18 -26.67
N ALA A 126 16.49 12.75 -27.29
CA ALA A 126 15.39 13.40 -26.57
C ALA A 126 14.57 12.40 -25.76
N ARG A 127 14.27 11.21 -26.30
CA ARG A 127 13.62 10.11 -25.58
C ARG A 127 14.45 9.71 -24.36
N SER A 128 15.70 9.42 -24.54
CA SER A 128 16.61 8.96 -23.48
C SER A 128 16.81 10.03 -22.39
N LEU A 129 16.91 11.30 -22.79
CA LEU A 129 16.91 12.44 -21.85
C LEU A 129 15.62 12.47 -21.04
N SER A 130 14.47 12.22 -21.67
CA SER A 130 13.17 12.22 -21.03
C SER A 130 13.04 11.11 -19.97
N GLU A 131 13.60 9.93 -20.22
CA GLU A 131 13.63 8.84 -19.24
C GLU A 131 14.46 9.23 -18.00
N ALA A 132 15.64 9.82 -18.20
CA ALA A 132 16.46 10.30 -17.09
C ALA A 132 15.78 11.44 -16.29
N LEU A 133 15.09 12.36 -16.97
CA LEU A 133 14.31 13.42 -16.34
C LEU A 133 13.12 12.85 -15.55
N PHE A 134 12.42 11.87 -16.10
CA PHE A 134 11.29 11.21 -15.43
C PHE A 134 11.74 10.51 -14.13
N ASN A 135 12.82 9.72 -14.19
CA ASN A 135 13.34 8.99 -13.04
C ASN A 135 13.93 9.93 -11.97
N ARG A 136 14.54 11.05 -12.39
CA ARG A 136 14.94 12.13 -11.46
C ARG A 136 13.74 12.75 -10.78
N ALA A 137 12.73 13.10 -11.57
CA ALA A 137 11.51 13.69 -11.04
C ALA A 137 10.82 12.77 -10.03
N TYR A 138 10.69 11.47 -10.33
CA TYR A 138 10.15 10.49 -9.40
C TYR A 138 10.95 10.41 -8.10
N SER A 139 12.28 10.34 -8.18
CA SER A 139 13.15 10.28 -7.00
C SER A 139 13.01 11.51 -6.11
N VAL A 140 13.05 12.71 -6.70
CA VAL A 140 12.92 13.97 -5.96
C VAL A 140 11.52 14.12 -5.39
N TYR A 141 10.48 13.74 -6.13
CA TYR A 141 9.09 13.76 -5.67
C TYR A 141 8.89 12.93 -4.41
N ILE A 142 9.35 11.68 -4.41
CA ILE A 142 9.21 10.79 -3.25
C ILE A 142 9.95 11.35 -2.03
N MET A 143 11.18 11.84 -2.21
CA MET A 143 11.92 12.46 -1.10
C MET A 143 11.24 13.73 -0.58
N SER A 144 10.74 14.60 -1.47
CA SER A 144 10.02 15.80 -1.07
C SER A 144 8.70 15.48 -0.37
N THR A 145 8.01 14.42 -0.78
CA THR A 145 6.83 13.91 -0.07
C THR A 145 7.17 13.49 1.36
N MET A 146 8.34 12.88 1.58
CA MET A 146 8.77 12.49 2.93
C MET A 146 9.20 13.68 3.81
N TYR A 147 9.97 14.60 3.25
CA TYR A 147 10.70 15.61 4.03
C TYR A 147 10.28 17.07 3.75
N GLY A 148 9.42 17.31 2.77
CA GLY A 148 9.10 18.66 2.32
C GLY A 148 10.26 19.28 1.52
N ALA A 149 10.80 20.40 1.98
CA ALA A 149 11.98 21.01 1.39
C ALA A 149 13.21 20.12 1.58
N ILE A 150 13.96 19.86 0.51
CA ILE A 150 15.15 19.01 0.51
C ILE A 150 16.26 19.64 -0.33
N TYR A 151 17.48 19.16 -0.16
CA TYR A 151 18.55 19.42 -1.10
C TYR A 151 18.32 18.66 -2.40
N VAL A 152 18.39 19.33 -3.54
CA VAL A 152 18.30 18.73 -4.87
C VAL A 152 19.57 19.02 -5.67
N PRO A 153 20.43 18.01 -5.90
CA PRO A 153 21.64 18.20 -6.70
C PRO A 153 21.31 18.61 -8.13
N GLN A 154 21.99 19.65 -8.64
CA GLN A 154 21.86 20.11 -10.03
C GLN A 154 22.92 19.52 -10.94
N GLY A 155 24.03 19.06 -10.38
CA GLY A 155 25.14 18.39 -11.06
C GLY A 155 25.28 16.95 -10.62
N TYR A 156 26.32 16.28 -11.11
CA TYR A 156 26.72 14.97 -10.62
C TYR A 156 28.15 15.01 -10.08
N THR A 157 28.45 14.09 -9.15
CA THR A 157 29.77 13.93 -8.58
C THR A 157 30.29 12.52 -8.83
N THR A 158 31.60 12.38 -8.98
CA THR A 158 32.29 11.09 -9.08
C THR A 158 33.22 10.85 -7.89
N GLU A 159 33.30 11.82 -7.00
CA GLU A 159 34.16 11.80 -5.81
C GLU A 159 33.32 12.25 -4.58
N LEU A 160 33.78 11.88 -3.38
CA LEU A 160 33.16 12.39 -2.17
C LEU A 160 33.35 13.91 -2.10
N PRO A 161 32.30 14.66 -1.76
CA PRO A 161 32.40 16.11 -1.65
C PRO A 161 33.37 16.51 -0.53
N SER A 162 34.04 17.63 -0.73
CA SER A 162 34.94 18.19 0.28
C SER A 162 34.22 18.92 1.40
N ASN A 163 32.96 19.29 1.19
CA ASN A 163 32.06 19.85 2.19
C ASN A 163 30.63 19.34 1.94
N TYR A 164 29.79 19.48 2.94
CA TYR A 164 28.41 19.02 2.97
C TYR A 164 27.44 20.20 3.17
N ASN A 165 27.70 21.33 2.49
CA ASN A 165 26.81 22.47 2.48
C ASN A 165 25.62 22.22 1.56
N TYR A 166 24.60 21.53 2.07
CA TYR A 166 23.42 21.12 1.33
C TYR A 166 22.21 21.97 1.68
N MET A 167 22.08 23.10 1.03
CA MET A 167 20.93 23.98 1.23
C MET A 167 19.64 23.33 0.73
N ARG A 168 18.61 23.34 1.56
CA ARG A 168 17.27 22.85 1.20
C ARG A 168 16.65 23.78 0.17
N GLN A 169 16.09 23.22 -0.89
CA GLN A 169 15.26 23.93 -1.87
C GLN A 169 13.81 23.93 -1.39
N SER A 170 13.12 25.05 -1.61
CA SER A 170 11.71 25.18 -1.26
C SER A 170 10.84 24.23 -2.07
N VAL A 171 9.75 23.75 -1.48
CA VAL A 171 8.79 22.86 -2.16
C VAL A 171 8.25 23.49 -3.46
N PRO A 172 7.90 24.79 -3.52
CA PRO A 172 7.54 25.45 -4.79
C PRO A 172 8.62 25.34 -5.87
N GLY A 173 9.89 25.54 -5.50
CA GLY A 173 11.01 25.41 -6.43
C GLY A 173 11.17 23.98 -6.94
N ILE A 174 11.04 23.00 -6.04
CA ILE A 174 11.06 21.56 -6.38
C ILE A 174 9.95 21.26 -7.38
N TYR A 175 8.69 21.60 -7.09
CA TYR A 175 7.57 21.33 -8.00
C TYR A 175 7.71 22.01 -9.36
N SER A 176 8.27 23.21 -9.41
CA SER A 176 8.56 23.89 -10.68
C SER A 176 9.55 23.08 -11.53
N MET A 177 10.58 22.51 -10.90
CA MET A 177 11.53 21.63 -11.56
C MET A 177 10.87 20.33 -12.02
N LEU A 178 10.12 19.65 -11.12
CA LEU A 178 9.45 18.38 -11.44
C LEU A 178 8.49 18.54 -12.63
N ILE A 179 7.67 19.58 -12.61
CA ILE A 179 6.71 19.87 -13.69
C ILE A 179 7.47 20.18 -15.00
N GLY A 180 8.56 20.94 -14.92
CA GLY A 180 9.41 21.21 -16.07
C GLY A 180 10.02 19.96 -16.71
N ASP A 181 10.59 19.10 -15.87
CA ASP A 181 11.16 17.82 -16.30
C ASP A 181 10.10 16.90 -16.93
N LEU A 182 8.94 16.79 -16.30
CA LEU A 182 7.87 15.91 -16.78
C LEU A 182 7.14 16.47 -18.02
N ARG A 183 7.05 17.77 -18.18
CA ARG A 183 6.53 18.35 -19.43
C ARG A 183 7.45 18.03 -20.61
N TYR A 184 8.76 18.18 -20.42
CA TYR A 184 9.71 17.76 -21.44
C TYR A 184 9.56 16.25 -21.75
N ALA A 185 9.43 15.42 -20.70
CA ALA A 185 9.21 13.99 -20.85
C ALA A 185 7.90 13.68 -21.59
N TYR A 186 6.82 14.37 -21.27
CA TYR A 186 5.53 14.22 -21.97
C TYR A 186 5.62 14.53 -23.46
N ASP A 187 6.42 15.53 -23.84
CA ASP A 187 6.56 15.94 -25.23
C ASP A 187 7.43 14.98 -26.05
N HIS A 188 8.34 14.21 -25.43
CA HIS A 188 9.36 13.42 -26.15
C HIS A 188 9.36 11.92 -25.81
N LEU A 189 8.64 11.45 -24.80
CA LEU A 189 8.46 10.01 -24.58
C LEU A 189 7.49 9.44 -25.61
N PRO A 190 7.70 8.18 -26.05
CA PRO A 190 6.81 7.53 -26.97
C PRO A 190 5.43 7.30 -26.36
N ASP A 191 4.40 7.32 -27.19
CA ASP A 191 3.10 6.79 -26.81
C ASP A 191 3.21 5.27 -26.59
N VAL A 192 2.36 4.73 -25.70
CA VAL A 192 2.38 3.30 -25.41
C VAL A 192 2.10 2.45 -26.64
N SER A 193 1.32 2.96 -27.59
CA SER A 193 1.05 2.30 -28.87
C SER A 193 2.26 2.24 -29.79
N GLU A 194 3.25 3.10 -29.58
CA GLU A 194 4.49 3.18 -30.35
C GLU A 194 5.63 2.37 -29.69
N GLN A 195 5.44 1.89 -28.45
CA GLN A 195 6.44 1.09 -27.76
C GLN A 195 6.59 -0.30 -28.39
N ASN A 196 7.82 -0.75 -28.53
CA ASN A 196 8.11 -2.17 -28.67
C ASN A 196 7.98 -2.84 -27.31
N LEU A 197 6.80 -3.38 -27.02
CA LEU A 197 6.49 -3.96 -25.69
C LEU A 197 7.48 -5.03 -25.22
N SER A 198 8.17 -5.71 -26.14
CA SER A 198 9.17 -6.72 -25.75
C SER A 198 10.52 -6.11 -25.34
N ALA A 199 10.93 -5.00 -25.95
CA ALA A 199 12.21 -4.35 -25.70
C ALA A 199 12.09 -3.20 -24.68
N ASP A 200 10.95 -2.53 -24.66
CA ASP A 200 10.72 -1.30 -23.90
C ASP A 200 9.75 -1.49 -22.73
N PHE A 201 9.35 -2.72 -22.44
CA PHE A 201 8.43 -3.00 -21.34
C PHE A 201 8.98 -2.46 -20.01
N GLY A 202 8.14 -1.75 -19.27
CA GLY A 202 8.50 -1.11 -17.99
C GLY A 202 9.23 0.24 -18.14
N ARG A 203 9.55 0.70 -19.34
CA ARG A 203 10.06 2.06 -19.55
C ARG A 203 8.93 3.09 -19.50
N ALA A 204 9.25 4.30 -19.07
CA ALA A 204 8.29 5.39 -19.00
C ALA A 204 7.74 5.73 -20.39
N THR A 205 6.43 6.01 -20.44
CA THR A 205 5.70 6.42 -21.63
C THR A 205 5.18 7.83 -21.49
N LYS A 206 4.71 8.41 -22.59
CA LYS A 206 3.95 9.66 -22.59
C LYS A 206 2.76 9.60 -21.62
N GLY A 207 2.05 8.46 -21.56
CA GLY A 207 0.97 8.25 -20.60
C GLY A 207 1.42 8.27 -19.13
N ALA A 208 2.59 7.69 -18.83
CA ALA A 208 3.17 7.75 -17.49
C ALA A 208 3.54 9.19 -17.08
N ALA A 209 4.12 9.96 -17.99
CA ALA A 209 4.42 11.38 -17.75
C ALA A 209 3.14 12.21 -17.57
N ALA A 210 2.10 11.94 -18.36
CA ALA A 210 0.80 12.62 -18.24
C ALA A 210 0.12 12.32 -16.90
N HIS A 211 0.06 11.04 -16.48
CA HIS A 211 -0.48 10.66 -15.18
C HIS A 211 0.25 11.38 -14.04
N PHE A 212 1.58 11.39 -14.09
CA PHE A 212 2.38 12.03 -13.04
C PHE A 212 2.19 13.55 -13.03
N LEU A 213 2.12 14.20 -14.19
CA LEU A 213 1.77 15.63 -14.30
C LEU A 213 0.39 15.92 -13.71
N ALA A 214 -0.63 15.11 -14.03
CA ALA A 214 -1.97 15.26 -13.46
C ALA A 214 -1.92 15.24 -11.93
N LYS A 215 -1.19 14.28 -11.36
CA LYS A 215 -1.01 14.13 -9.91
C LYS A 215 -0.32 15.36 -9.31
N LEU A 216 0.79 15.82 -9.89
CA LEU A 216 1.52 16.98 -9.38
C LEU A 216 0.71 18.28 -9.46
N TYR A 217 -0.02 18.49 -10.55
CA TYR A 217 -0.88 19.67 -10.69
C TYR A 217 -2.03 19.65 -9.68
N LEU A 218 -2.68 18.50 -9.46
CA LEU A 218 -3.71 18.38 -8.44
C LEU A 218 -3.15 18.70 -7.04
N GLN A 219 -2.01 18.11 -6.69
CA GLN A 219 -1.35 18.33 -5.40
C GLN A 219 -0.97 19.78 -5.20
N ARG A 220 -0.49 20.45 -6.25
CA ARG A 220 -0.16 21.87 -6.20
C ARG A 220 -1.41 22.74 -5.99
N ALA A 221 -2.50 22.41 -6.65
CA ALA A 221 -3.78 23.08 -6.45
C ALA A 221 -4.34 22.88 -5.03
N GLN A 222 -4.24 21.65 -4.50
CA GLN A 222 -4.69 21.33 -3.14
C GLN A 222 -3.95 22.12 -2.08
N ALA A 223 -2.65 22.31 -2.25
CA ALA A 223 -1.80 22.99 -1.29
C ALA A 223 -1.92 24.52 -1.32
N GLU A 224 -2.67 25.11 -2.24
CA GLU A 224 -2.77 26.56 -2.40
C GLU A 224 -3.15 27.27 -1.09
N LYS A 225 -4.14 26.75 -0.39
CA LYS A 225 -4.62 27.30 0.88
C LYS A 225 -3.58 27.34 2.00
N PHE A 226 -2.57 26.47 1.93
CA PHE A 226 -1.53 26.31 2.96
C PHE A 226 -0.30 27.19 2.70
N GLY A 227 -0.18 27.80 1.54
CA GLY A 227 0.94 28.65 1.16
C GLY A 227 0.79 30.11 1.58
N THR A 228 0.33 30.38 2.79
CA THR A 228 0.08 31.74 3.30
C THR A 228 0.93 32.04 4.53
N ALA A 229 1.03 33.33 4.89
CA ALA A 229 1.73 33.75 6.10
C ALA A 229 1.14 33.13 7.38
N GLU A 230 -0.14 32.79 7.40
CA GLU A 230 -0.78 32.06 8.50
C GLU A 230 -0.11 30.71 8.75
N TYR A 231 0.35 30.06 7.69
CA TYR A 231 1.03 28.77 7.75
C TYR A 231 2.57 28.90 7.71
N GLY A 232 3.10 30.09 7.96
CA GLY A 232 4.54 30.32 8.06
C GLY A 232 5.30 30.15 6.74
N VAL A 233 4.69 30.51 5.61
CA VAL A 233 5.34 30.46 4.28
C VAL A 233 5.43 31.87 3.72
N ASP A 234 6.63 32.28 3.34
CA ASP A 234 6.85 33.55 2.65
C ASP A 234 6.50 33.49 1.15
N VAL A 235 6.60 34.62 0.46
CA VAL A 235 6.30 34.72 -0.98
C VAL A 235 7.21 33.85 -1.87
N ASN A 236 8.36 33.46 -1.35
CA ASN A 236 9.33 32.59 -2.04
C ASN A 236 9.13 31.10 -1.69
N GLY A 237 8.18 30.79 -0.80
CA GLY A 237 7.92 29.44 -0.34
C GLY A 237 8.85 28.97 0.79
N ASN A 238 9.61 29.87 1.41
CA ASN A 238 10.41 29.54 2.58
C ASN A 238 9.50 29.37 3.80
N VAL A 239 9.80 28.39 4.63
CA VAL A 239 9.00 28.02 5.79
C VAL A 239 9.54 28.66 7.05
N ASP A 240 8.67 29.30 7.83
CA ASP A 240 8.97 29.75 9.19
C ASP A 240 8.81 28.55 10.15
N THR A 241 9.91 27.93 10.50
CA THR A 241 9.95 26.76 11.39
C THR A 241 9.57 27.08 12.84
N SER A 242 9.44 28.37 13.22
CA SER A 242 8.92 28.76 14.53
C SER A 242 7.39 28.76 14.61
N ASN A 243 6.70 28.74 13.45
CA ASN A 243 5.24 28.73 13.39
C ASN A 243 4.71 27.29 13.58
N PRO A 244 3.84 27.02 14.57
CA PRO A 244 3.24 25.70 14.79
C PRO A 244 2.47 25.11 13.59
N LYS A 245 2.02 25.95 12.66
CA LYS A 245 1.32 25.54 11.44
C LYS A 245 2.25 25.31 10.25
N SER A 246 3.55 25.46 10.40
CA SER A 246 4.52 25.38 9.30
C SER A 246 4.53 24.02 8.59
N TYR A 247 4.12 22.93 9.26
CA TYR A 247 3.96 21.63 8.61
C TYR A 247 2.97 21.69 7.43
N LEU A 248 1.90 22.50 7.53
CA LEU A 248 0.99 22.74 6.40
C LEU A 248 1.62 23.66 5.35
N GLY A 249 2.36 24.68 5.80
CA GLY A 249 3.08 25.58 4.92
C GLY A 249 4.20 24.91 4.10
N MET A 250 4.67 23.75 4.53
CA MET A 250 5.61 22.92 3.75
C MET A 250 4.96 22.22 2.56
N LEU A 251 3.64 22.11 2.50
CA LEU A 251 2.92 21.71 1.32
C LEU A 251 3.01 22.81 0.25
N TYR A 252 2.99 22.39 -1.01
CA TYR A 252 3.24 23.34 -2.09
C TYR A 252 2.10 24.35 -2.27
N LYS A 253 2.44 25.62 -2.47
CA LYS A 253 1.50 26.66 -2.83
C LYS A 253 1.17 26.61 -4.33
N GLY A 254 -0.07 26.28 -4.66
CA GLY A 254 -0.55 26.09 -6.02
C GLY A 254 -0.98 27.33 -6.76
N LYS A 255 -1.52 27.12 -7.94
CA LYS A 255 -2.14 28.12 -8.81
C LYS A 255 -3.66 27.93 -8.91
N GLY A 256 -4.25 27.23 -7.96
CA GLY A 256 -5.70 27.04 -7.85
C GLY A 256 -6.32 26.47 -9.12
N THR A 257 -7.30 27.18 -9.66
CA THR A 257 -8.09 26.72 -10.82
C THR A 257 -7.23 26.38 -12.05
N ALA A 258 -6.16 27.12 -12.31
CA ALA A 258 -5.27 26.85 -13.44
C ALA A 258 -4.54 25.50 -13.30
N ASP A 259 -4.20 25.11 -12.08
CA ASP A 259 -3.60 23.79 -11.81
C ASP A 259 -4.64 22.67 -11.91
N LEU A 260 -5.88 22.91 -11.49
CA LEU A 260 -6.99 21.97 -11.67
C LEU A 260 -7.27 21.72 -13.16
N ASP A 261 -7.25 22.77 -13.99
CA ASP A 261 -7.39 22.63 -15.44
C ASP A 261 -6.25 21.81 -16.06
N SER A 262 -5.02 22.04 -15.59
CA SER A 262 -3.87 21.26 -16.01
C SER A 262 -3.97 19.78 -15.59
N CYS A 263 -4.46 19.51 -14.37
CA CYS A 263 -4.74 18.15 -13.92
C CYS A 263 -5.75 17.47 -14.84
N ILE A 264 -6.87 18.13 -15.13
CA ILE A 264 -7.90 17.60 -16.03
C ILE A 264 -7.33 17.33 -17.44
N TYR A 265 -6.52 18.26 -17.96
CA TYR A 265 -5.91 18.10 -19.27
C TYR A 265 -5.02 16.86 -19.36
N TYR A 266 -4.07 16.69 -18.43
CA TYR A 266 -3.15 15.56 -18.46
C TYR A 266 -3.81 14.24 -18.09
N ALA A 267 -4.76 14.23 -17.16
CA ALA A 267 -5.55 13.05 -16.86
C ALA A 267 -6.41 12.61 -18.06
N SER A 268 -7.01 13.57 -18.77
CA SER A 268 -7.75 13.28 -20.01
C SER A 268 -6.86 12.75 -21.13
N ALA A 269 -5.61 13.23 -21.22
CA ALA A 269 -4.64 12.71 -22.18
C ALA A 269 -4.33 11.21 -21.96
N VAL A 270 -4.46 10.73 -20.73
CA VAL A 270 -4.34 9.28 -20.42
C VAL A 270 -5.66 8.56 -20.70
N ILE A 271 -6.76 9.06 -20.15
CA ILE A 271 -8.07 8.40 -20.19
C ILE A 271 -8.60 8.28 -21.63
N ASP A 272 -8.40 9.32 -22.43
CA ASP A 272 -8.90 9.41 -23.81
C ASP A 272 -7.86 8.93 -24.84
N ASN A 273 -6.76 8.34 -24.40
CA ASN A 273 -5.67 7.84 -25.27
C ASN A 273 -6.13 6.72 -26.23
N GLY A 274 -7.15 5.96 -25.85
CA GLY A 274 -7.68 4.83 -26.63
C GLY A 274 -6.93 3.51 -26.44
N TYR A 275 -5.77 3.52 -25.79
CA TYR A 275 -5.05 2.31 -25.40
C TYR A 275 -5.42 1.86 -23.99
N TYR A 276 -5.41 2.79 -23.04
CA TYR A 276 -5.67 2.45 -21.63
C TYR A 276 -7.14 2.13 -21.38
N GLU A 277 -7.39 1.08 -20.60
CA GLU A 277 -8.73 0.61 -20.29
C GLU A 277 -8.78 0.00 -18.90
N LEU A 278 -9.82 0.29 -18.11
CA LEU A 278 -10.05 -0.39 -16.84
C LEU A 278 -10.30 -1.88 -17.08
N GLU A 279 -9.68 -2.74 -16.31
CA GLU A 279 -10.02 -4.15 -16.33
C GLU A 279 -11.51 -4.35 -16.04
N SER A 280 -12.13 -5.27 -16.76
CA SER A 280 -13.55 -5.56 -16.58
C SER A 280 -13.88 -6.15 -15.20
N ASP A 281 -12.88 -6.77 -14.58
CA ASP A 281 -12.93 -7.34 -13.24
C ASP A 281 -11.70 -6.90 -12.46
N PHE A 282 -11.94 -6.25 -11.30
CA PHE A 282 -10.88 -5.80 -10.40
C PHE A 282 -9.92 -6.93 -10.01
N GLY A 283 -10.43 -8.14 -9.78
CA GLY A 283 -9.62 -9.28 -9.37
C GLY A 283 -8.60 -9.72 -10.41
N LYS A 284 -8.82 -9.44 -11.70
CA LYS A 284 -7.86 -9.80 -12.75
C LYS A 284 -6.51 -9.11 -12.58
N LEU A 285 -6.48 -7.90 -12.06
CA LEU A 285 -5.22 -7.17 -11.79
C LEU A 285 -4.31 -7.91 -10.81
N PHE A 286 -4.91 -8.61 -9.86
CA PHE A 286 -4.24 -9.25 -8.74
C PHE A 286 -4.44 -10.76 -8.70
N SER A 287 -5.00 -11.32 -9.75
CA SER A 287 -5.05 -12.77 -9.94
C SER A 287 -3.68 -13.26 -10.39
N HIS A 288 -3.08 -14.13 -9.61
CA HIS A 288 -1.76 -14.67 -9.87
C HIS A 288 -1.82 -16.20 -10.03
N PRO A 289 -2.35 -16.69 -11.16
CA PRO A 289 -2.34 -18.13 -11.43
C PRO A 289 -0.93 -18.68 -11.58
N LEU A 290 -0.77 -19.97 -11.34
CA LEU A 290 0.51 -20.64 -11.54
C LEU A 290 0.93 -20.57 -13.01
N ASN A 291 2.16 -20.13 -13.26
CA ASN A 291 2.76 -19.96 -14.60
C ASN A 291 2.00 -19.01 -15.55
N ASP A 292 1.21 -18.08 -15.00
CA ASP A 292 0.53 -17.06 -15.77
C ASP A 292 0.86 -15.68 -15.22
N TYR A 293 1.42 -14.82 -16.07
CA TYR A 293 1.80 -13.44 -15.83
C TYR A 293 1.01 -12.47 -16.72
N SER A 294 -0.10 -12.92 -17.31
CA SER A 294 -0.87 -12.14 -18.28
C SER A 294 -1.46 -10.84 -17.72
N ASN A 295 -1.71 -10.80 -16.41
CA ASN A 295 -2.19 -9.61 -15.73
C ASN A 295 -1.16 -8.45 -15.73
N GLU A 296 0.12 -8.74 -15.89
CA GLU A 296 1.18 -7.71 -16.00
C GLU A 296 1.09 -6.91 -17.32
N ASN A 297 0.39 -7.45 -18.31
CA ASN A 297 0.10 -6.78 -19.59
C ASN A 297 -1.26 -6.08 -19.60
N SER A 298 -1.89 -5.90 -18.45
CA SER A 298 -3.17 -5.21 -18.35
C SER A 298 -3.09 -3.79 -18.89
N ARG A 299 -4.08 -3.41 -19.69
CA ARG A 299 -4.21 -2.05 -20.23
C ARG A 299 -4.61 -1.01 -19.17
N GLU A 300 -4.91 -1.43 -17.96
CA GLU A 300 -5.09 -0.54 -16.82
C GLU A 300 -3.76 -0.06 -16.23
N LEU A 301 -2.66 -0.80 -16.43
CA LEU A 301 -1.34 -0.45 -15.91
C LEU A 301 -0.67 0.60 -16.79
N ILE A 302 -0.40 1.77 -16.23
CA ILE A 302 0.27 2.88 -16.92
C ILE A 302 1.79 2.78 -16.74
N LEU A 303 2.22 2.40 -15.54
CA LEU A 303 3.63 2.18 -15.20
C LEU A 303 3.72 1.13 -14.10
N SER A 304 4.62 0.19 -14.27
CA SER A 304 4.93 -0.85 -13.29
C SER A 304 6.42 -0.86 -12.95
N CYS A 305 6.72 -1.26 -11.72
CA CYS A 305 8.08 -1.61 -11.33
C CYS A 305 8.33 -3.06 -11.75
N VAL A 306 9.17 -3.24 -12.76
CA VAL A 306 9.43 -4.54 -13.38
C VAL A 306 10.46 -5.33 -12.59
N TYR A 307 10.17 -6.62 -12.39
CA TYR A 307 11.06 -7.58 -11.75
C TYR A 307 11.34 -8.77 -12.68
N GLY A 308 12.53 -9.37 -12.51
CA GLY A 308 12.88 -10.58 -13.26
C GLY A 308 12.19 -11.82 -12.70
N PRO A 309 12.15 -12.92 -13.48
CA PRO A 309 11.53 -14.17 -13.06
C PRO A 309 12.09 -14.70 -11.73
N VAL A 310 11.27 -15.37 -10.95
CA VAL A 310 11.68 -16.02 -9.71
C VAL A 310 12.86 -16.97 -9.99
N GLY A 311 13.89 -16.88 -9.16
CA GLY A 311 15.12 -17.68 -9.35
C GLY A 311 16.17 -17.07 -10.28
N SER A 312 15.90 -15.92 -10.90
CA SER A 312 16.94 -15.15 -11.58
C SER A 312 17.92 -14.58 -10.57
N ALA A 313 19.16 -14.28 -11.02
CA ALA A 313 20.18 -13.67 -10.17
C ALA A 313 19.72 -12.33 -9.56
N ASP A 314 18.84 -11.63 -10.25
CA ASP A 314 18.30 -10.34 -9.83
C ASP A 314 17.24 -10.46 -8.74
N ASN A 315 16.54 -11.58 -8.67
CA ASN A 315 15.42 -11.75 -7.75
C ASN A 315 15.87 -12.04 -6.30
N GLY A 316 17.01 -12.71 -6.10
CA GLY A 316 17.47 -13.08 -4.74
C GLY A 316 17.89 -11.90 -3.87
N ARG A 317 18.48 -10.87 -4.46
CA ARG A 317 18.98 -9.70 -3.75
C ARG A 317 18.12 -8.46 -3.95
N PHE A 318 17.56 -8.31 -5.13
CA PHE A 318 16.87 -7.12 -5.60
C PHE A 318 15.41 -7.39 -5.97
N GLY A 319 14.94 -8.61 -5.73
CA GLY A 319 13.61 -9.04 -6.09
C GLY A 319 12.50 -8.44 -5.22
N ASN A 320 11.30 -8.58 -5.73
CA ASN A 320 10.09 -8.22 -5.03
C ASN A 320 9.87 -9.13 -3.81
N ARG A 321 9.87 -8.57 -2.62
CA ARG A 321 9.62 -9.28 -1.35
C ARG A 321 8.29 -8.92 -0.71
N LEU A 322 7.40 -8.27 -1.46
CA LEU A 322 6.10 -7.86 -0.96
C LEU A 322 5.23 -9.01 -0.47
N PRO A 323 5.24 -10.22 -1.10
CA PRO A 323 4.54 -11.37 -0.54
C PRO A 323 4.91 -11.67 0.91
N TYR A 324 6.18 -11.49 1.24
CA TYR A 324 6.70 -11.70 2.59
C TYR A 324 6.32 -10.59 3.58
N PHE A 325 6.24 -9.35 3.10
CA PHE A 325 5.93 -8.22 3.96
C PHE A 325 4.43 -8.02 4.20
N PHE A 326 3.61 -8.40 3.24
CA PHE A 326 2.15 -8.26 3.32
C PHE A 326 1.40 -9.58 3.50
N GLY A 327 2.08 -10.71 3.35
CA GLY A 327 1.53 -12.03 3.62
C GLY A 327 1.01 -12.18 5.06
N GLY A 328 0.05 -13.05 5.26
CA GLY A 328 -0.53 -13.31 6.57
C GLY A 328 0.45 -14.00 7.51
N ASP A 329 0.32 -13.72 8.80
CA ASP A 329 1.02 -14.44 9.88
C ASP A 329 0.09 -15.52 10.45
N TYR A 330 -0.43 -16.36 9.58
CA TYR A 330 -1.43 -17.39 9.88
C TYR A 330 -0.84 -18.78 9.97
N ALA A 331 0.47 -18.88 9.92
CA ALA A 331 1.15 -20.15 9.98
C ALA A 331 0.89 -20.86 11.30
N ASN A 332 -0.14 -21.66 11.31
CA ASN A 332 -0.45 -22.56 12.40
C ASN A 332 -0.86 -23.91 11.83
N ALA A 333 0.05 -24.85 11.90
CA ALA A 333 -0.19 -26.20 11.39
C ALA A 333 -1.45 -26.84 12.01
N SER A 334 -1.80 -26.44 13.23
CA SER A 334 -3.02 -26.88 13.88
C SER A 334 -4.29 -26.38 13.20
N TRP A 335 -4.22 -25.34 12.39
CA TRP A 335 -5.34 -24.83 11.59
C TRP A 335 -5.27 -25.28 10.13
N GLY A 336 -4.39 -26.21 9.81
CA GLY A 336 -4.23 -26.72 8.46
C GLY A 336 -3.35 -25.85 7.55
N ILE A 337 -2.73 -24.79 8.09
CA ILE A 337 -1.83 -23.91 7.32
C ILE A 337 -0.47 -23.82 8.02
N PRO A 338 0.52 -24.60 7.60
CA PRO A 338 1.85 -24.59 8.16
C PRO A 338 2.61 -23.30 7.80
N GLU A 339 3.70 -23.02 8.52
CA GLU A 339 4.54 -21.83 8.30
C GLU A 339 5.01 -21.71 6.85
N PHE A 340 5.25 -22.82 6.21
CA PHE A 340 5.64 -22.87 4.82
C PHE A 340 4.71 -23.79 4.05
N CYS A 341 3.96 -23.23 3.12
CA CYS A 341 3.12 -23.98 2.19
C CYS A 341 3.13 -23.30 0.82
N TRP A 342 2.70 -24.03 -0.19
CA TRP A 342 2.67 -23.53 -1.56
C TRP A 342 1.52 -22.58 -1.81
N GLU A 343 0.41 -22.78 -1.12
CA GLU A 343 -0.81 -22.06 -1.34
C GLU A 343 -0.70 -20.61 -0.87
N TYR A 344 0.05 -20.36 0.21
CA TYR A 344 0.15 -19.04 0.81
C TYR A 344 1.61 -18.65 1.07
N PRO A 345 2.10 -17.58 0.44
CA PRO A 345 3.48 -17.12 0.62
C PRO A 345 3.65 -16.41 1.97
N THR A 346 3.89 -17.16 3.02
CA THR A 346 4.03 -16.57 4.35
C THR A 346 5.27 -16.97 5.09
N LYS A 347 5.74 -16.02 5.89
CA LYS A 347 6.61 -16.30 7.03
C LYS A 347 6.21 -15.36 8.16
N SER A 348 5.85 -15.95 9.28
CA SER A 348 5.22 -15.29 10.42
C SER A 348 5.95 -14.08 11.00
N ALA A 349 7.23 -13.91 10.76
CA ALA A 349 8.05 -12.93 11.47
C ALA A 349 8.21 -11.58 10.78
N SER A 350 7.74 -11.40 9.54
CA SER A 350 8.17 -10.23 8.73
C SER A 350 7.04 -9.41 8.13
N ARG A 351 5.79 -9.69 8.48
CA ARG A 351 4.70 -8.83 8.06
C ARG A 351 4.89 -7.40 8.53
N VAL A 352 4.85 -6.46 7.62
CA VAL A 352 4.99 -5.03 7.91
C VAL A 352 3.80 -4.54 8.74
N GLY A 353 2.61 -4.90 8.30
CA GLY A 353 1.37 -4.51 8.95
C GLY A 353 0.15 -5.03 8.20
N TYR A 354 -1.01 -4.46 8.48
CA TYR A 354 -2.29 -4.89 7.91
C TYR A 354 -3.26 -3.72 7.83
N THR A 355 -4.28 -3.85 6.99
CA THR A 355 -5.42 -2.94 6.95
C THR A 355 -6.11 -2.95 8.33
N ASN A 356 -6.41 -1.78 8.87
CA ASN A 356 -7.10 -1.62 10.14
C ASN A 356 -8.63 -1.66 9.98
N ASP A 357 -9.36 -1.52 11.07
CA ASP A 357 -10.82 -1.58 11.07
C ASP A 357 -11.46 -0.51 10.20
N PHE A 358 -10.95 0.72 10.23
CA PHE A 358 -11.41 1.78 9.35
C PHE A 358 -11.24 1.37 7.88
N GLY A 359 -10.09 0.84 7.51
CA GLY A 359 -9.82 0.39 6.14
C GLY A 359 -10.76 -0.74 5.68
N PHE A 360 -11.20 -1.63 6.58
CA PHE A 360 -12.22 -2.64 6.26
C PHE A 360 -13.63 -2.06 6.19
N ASP A 361 -13.96 -1.08 7.02
CA ASP A 361 -15.28 -0.44 7.07
C ASP A 361 -15.52 0.51 5.87
N LEU A 362 -14.45 0.96 5.21
CA LEU A 362 -14.57 1.68 3.95
C LEU A 362 -15.33 0.89 2.88
N TYR A 363 -15.27 -0.45 2.91
CA TYR A 363 -16.10 -1.30 2.05
C TYR A 363 -17.50 -1.44 2.68
N VAL A 364 -18.28 -0.37 2.62
CA VAL A 364 -19.59 -0.24 3.30
C VAL A 364 -20.55 -1.37 2.92
N ASN A 365 -20.57 -1.73 1.63
CA ASN A 365 -21.41 -2.83 1.12
C ASN A 365 -20.56 -3.96 0.54
N LYS A 366 -20.05 -4.83 1.41
CA LYS A 366 -19.20 -5.95 1.02
C LYS A 366 -19.91 -7.01 0.16
N GLN A 367 -21.25 -6.96 0.11
CA GLN A 367 -22.06 -7.84 -0.75
C GLN A 367 -22.11 -7.34 -2.19
N ALA A 368 -21.88 -6.06 -2.43
CA ALA A 368 -21.87 -5.44 -3.76
C ALA A 368 -20.47 -5.06 -4.24
N ASP A 369 -19.61 -4.58 -3.33
CA ASP A 369 -18.23 -4.20 -3.64
C ASP A 369 -17.31 -5.43 -3.61
N SER A 370 -16.98 -5.93 -4.80
CA SER A 370 -16.15 -7.12 -4.93
C SER A 370 -14.69 -6.90 -4.50
N ARG A 371 -14.25 -5.63 -4.39
CA ARG A 371 -12.87 -5.31 -4.01
C ARG A 371 -12.49 -5.83 -2.64
N TYR A 372 -13.45 -5.89 -1.69
CA TYR A 372 -13.17 -6.47 -0.38
C TYR A 372 -12.69 -7.93 -0.52
N GLN A 373 -13.49 -8.78 -1.16
CA GLN A 373 -13.12 -10.18 -1.38
C GLN A 373 -11.89 -10.33 -2.29
N LYS A 374 -11.75 -9.47 -3.31
CA LYS A 374 -10.68 -9.54 -4.31
C LYS A 374 -9.39 -8.83 -3.89
N SER A 375 -9.39 -8.16 -2.74
CA SER A 375 -8.18 -7.56 -2.15
C SER A 375 -7.62 -8.34 -0.98
N PHE A 376 -8.46 -9.14 -0.30
CA PHE A 376 -8.08 -9.79 0.95
C PHE A 376 -8.38 -11.29 0.94
N HIS A 377 -7.52 -12.04 1.61
CA HIS A 377 -7.78 -13.44 1.96
C HIS A 377 -8.84 -13.50 3.07
N VAL A 378 -10.09 -13.39 2.69
CA VAL A 378 -11.21 -13.47 3.65
C VAL A 378 -11.46 -14.89 4.12
N GLU A 379 -11.00 -15.87 3.36
CA GLU A 379 -11.05 -17.31 3.65
C GLU A 379 -9.71 -17.97 3.35
N TYR A 380 -9.36 -18.95 4.17
CA TYR A 380 -8.18 -19.79 3.98
C TYR A 380 -8.59 -21.26 3.95
N VAL A 381 -8.18 -21.93 2.91
CA VAL A 381 -8.40 -23.38 2.74
C VAL A 381 -7.23 -24.13 3.35
N THR A 382 -7.48 -25.27 3.95
CA THR A 382 -6.41 -26.13 4.48
C THR A 382 -5.42 -26.47 3.37
N ALA A 383 -4.13 -26.45 3.69
CA ALA A 383 -3.08 -26.64 2.70
C ALA A 383 -3.21 -28.04 2.04
N LEU A 384 -3.24 -28.05 0.71
CA LEU A 384 -3.26 -29.26 -0.10
C LEU A 384 -1.85 -29.82 -0.28
N ARG A 385 -0.86 -28.93 -0.31
CA ARG A 385 0.56 -29.24 -0.47
C ARG A 385 1.34 -28.61 0.65
N GLY A 386 1.66 -29.39 1.65
CA GLY A 386 2.56 -28.92 2.69
C GLY A 386 4.00 -29.29 2.39
N GLY A 387 4.93 -28.50 2.95
CA GLY A 387 6.35 -28.80 2.94
C GLY A 387 6.82 -29.38 4.27
N ASP A 388 7.74 -30.32 4.23
CA ASP A 388 8.64 -30.58 5.35
C ASP A 388 9.70 -29.50 5.39
N SER A 389 10.20 -29.14 6.57
CA SER A 389 11.31 -28.18 6.74
C SER A 389 12.60 -28.54 5.98
N ASN A 390 12.68 -29.71 5.37
CA ASN A 390 13.91 -30.27 4.80
C ASN A 390 13.82 -30.87 3.39
N SER A 391 12.69 -30.83 2.70
CA SER A 391 12.61 -31.51 1.39
C SER A 391 11.50 -31.01 0.49
N SER A 392 11.57 -31.44 -0.75
CA SER A 392 10.59 -31.23 -1.81
C SER A 392 9.14 -31.28 -1.33
N PRO A 393 8.23 -30.56 -1.98
CA PRO A 393 6.83 -30.55 -1.62
C PRO A 393 6.32 -32.00 -1.53
N ALA A 394 6.01 -32.44 -0.33
CA ALA A 394 5.36 -33.69 -0.16
C ALA A 394 3.95 -33.56 -0.72
N ALA A 395 3.68 -34.23 -1.82
CA ALA A 395 2.35 -34.28 -2.36
C ALA A 395 1.39 -34.82 -1.28
N ASN A 396 0.31 -34.07 -1.04
CA ASN A 396 -0.85 -34.53 -0.26
C ASN A 396 -0.54 -35.15 1.10
N LYS A 397 0.21 -34.48 1.96
CA LYS A 397 0.20 -34.85 3.37
C LYS A 397 -1.06 -34.27 4.01
N ASP A 398 -1.84 -35.15 4.60
CA ASP A 398 -2.92 -34.80 5.48
C ASP A 398 -2.32 -34.12 6.72
N TYR A 399 -2.33 -32.79 6.76
CA TYR A 399 -1.74 -32.01 7.83
C TYR A 399 -2.37 -32.27 9.19
N TYR A 400 -3.60 -32.77 9.21
CA TYR A 400 -4.31 -33.15 10.44
C TYR A 400 -3.73 -34.39 11.08
N ALA A 401 -3.11 -35.28 10.30
CA ALA A 401 -2.40 -36.41 10.86
C ALA A 401 -1.14 -36.04 11.65
N TYR A 402 -0.63 -34.82 11.45
CA TYR A 402 0.58 -34.36 12.13
C TYR A 402 0.35 -33.77 13.52
N ASN A 403 -0.83 -33.27 13.80
CA ASN A 403 -1.14 -32.64 15.08
C ASN A 403 -2.12 -33.50 15.89
N ASN A 404 -1.56 -34.35 16.72
CA ASN A 404 -2.25 -35.03 17.81
C ASN A 404 -2.75 -34.05 18.90
N SER A 405 -3.01 -32.81 18.62
CA SER A 405 -3.56 -31.96 19.62
C SER A 405 -5.06 -32.21 19.71
N SER A 406 -5.47 -32.91 20.72
CA SER A 406 -6.83 -32.97 21.24
C SER A 406 -7.34 -31.59 21.66
N ASN A 407 -7.28 -30.61 20.76
CA ASN A 407 -7.75 -29.27 21.02
C ASN A 407 -9.21 -29.18 20.58
N ALA A 408 -10.08 -28.83 21.51
CA ALA A 408 -11.51 -28.63 21.25
C ALA A 408 -11.81 -27.63 20.12
N THR A 409 -10.83 -26.84 19.69
CA THR A 409 -10.88 -25.97 18.52
C THR A 409 -11.00 -26.75 17.21
N TYR A 410 -10.40 -27.91 17.12
CA TYR A 410 -10.35 -28.73 15.88
C TYR A 410 -11.23 -29.94 15.93
N GLU A 411 -11.65 -30.34 17.14
CA GLU A 411 -12.51 -31.48 17.35
C GLU A 411 -13.91 -31.00 17.75
N TRP A 412 -14.90 -31.70 17.25
CA TRP A 412 -16.27 -31.45 17.65
C TRP A 412 -16.48 -31.83 19.11
N THR A 413 -16.96 -30.92 19.91
CA THR A 413 -17.60 -31.27 21.18
C THR A 413 -19.03 -31.79 20.91
N ALA A 414 -19.60 -32.57 21.79
CA ALA A 414 -20.99 -33.05 21.62
C ALA A 414 -21.95 -31.88 21.38
N GLU A 415 -21.89 -30.86 22.23
CA GLU A 415 -22.76 -29.67 22.12
C GLU A 415 -22.62 -28.96 20.78
N MET A 416 -21.38 -28.79 20.28
CA MET A 416 -21.13 -28.10 19.02
C MET A 416 -21.51 -28.94 17.81
N ALA A 417 -21.29 -30.27 17.87
CA ALA A 417 -21.74 -31.19 16.84
C ALA A 417 -23.26 -31.16 16.72
N ASP A 418 -23.97 -31.24 17.83
CA ASP A 418 -25.44 -31.16 17.87
C ASP A 418 -25.94 -29.83 17.31
N TYR A 419 -25.35 -28.71 17.75
CA TYR A 419 -25.71 -27.38 17.24
C TYR A 419 -25.44 -27.23 15.73
N PHE A 420 -24.28 -27.68 15.26
CA PHE A 420 -23.97 -27.67 13.84
C PHE A 420 -24.98 -28.49 13.03
N ASN A 421 -25.23 -29.72 13.45
CA ASN A 421 -26.13 -30.64 12.73
C ASN A 421 -27.56 -30.10 12.68
N GLU A 422 -28.03 -29.44 13.73
CA GLU A 422 -29.38 -28.93 13.81
C GLU A 422 -29.56 -27.57 13.13
N HIS A 423 -28.60 -26.64 13.30
CA HIS A 423 -28.79 -25.23 12.93
C HIS A 423 -27.96 -24.75 11.78
N ILE A 424 -26.77 -25.33 11.56
CA ILE A 424 -25.83 -24.85 10.52
C ILE A 424 -25.84 -25.78 9.30
N LEU A 425 -25.72 -27.09 9.49
CA LEU A 425 -25.62 -28.07 8.41
C LEU A 425 -26.79 -28.01 7.41
N PRO A 426 -28.05 -27.76 7.79
CA PRO A 426 -29.14 -27.66 6.82
C PRO A 426 -28.93 -26.58 5.74
N GLY A 427 -28.22 -25.49 6.08
CA GLY A 427 -27.87 -24.40 5.16
C GLY A 427 -26.43 -24.48 4.62
N TYR A 428 -25.66 -25.47 5.02
CA TYR A 428 -24.24 -25.57 4.71
C TYR A 428 -24.01 -26.49 3.51
N ASN A 429 -23.60 -25.92 2.40
CA ASN A 429 -23.54 -26.62 1.11
C ASN A 429 -22.15 -26.83 0.54
N ARG A 430 -21.10 -26.65 1.35
CA ARG A 430 -19.75 -26.94 0.88
C ARG A 430 -19.61 -28.43 0.56
N ALA A 431 -18.97 -28.76 -0.55
CA ALA A 431 -18.93 -30.15 -1.06
C ALA A 431 -18.40 -31.16 -0.04
N SER A 432 -17.41 -30.76 0.78
CA SER A 432 -16.81 -31.59 1.84
C SER A 432 -17.77 -31.90 3.00
N TRP A 433 -18.80 -31.06 3.21
CA TRP A 433 -19.75 -31.20 4.31
C TRP A 433 -21.18 -31.51 3.85
N ARG A 434 -21.42 -31.65 2.56
CA ARG A 434 -22.76 -31.87 2.03
C ARG A 434 -23.38 -33.15 2.57
N GLY A 435 -24.30 -33.00 3.52
CA GLY A 435 -24.96 -34.10 4.20
C GLY A 435 -24.09 -34.84 5.22
N ARG A 436 -22.89 -34.37 5.49
CA ARG A 436 -22.00 -34.95 6.51
C ARG A 436 -22.42 -34.44 7.90
N GLN A 437 -22.71 -35.38 8.79
CA GLN A 437 -22.98 -35.08 10.20
C GLN A 437 -21.68 -34.83 10.95
N ALA A 438 -21.68 -33.83 11.84
CA ALA A 438 -20.61 -33.65 12.81
C ALA A 438 -20.75 -34.69 13.94
N VAL A 439 -19.64 -35.28 14.34
CA VAL A 439 -19.58 -36.30 15.39
C VAL A 439 -18.58 -35.86 16.47
N ALA A 440 -19.01 -35.89 17.73
CA ALA A 440 -18.14 -35.52 18.84
C ALA A 440 -16.84 -36.33 18.84
N GLY A 441 -15.72 -35.67 19.01
CA GLY A 441 -14.37 -36.23 18.98
C GLY A 441 -13.75 -36.39 17.59
N GLU A 442 -14.50 -36.14 16.52
CA GLU A 442 -13.93 -36.04 15.17
C GLU A 442 -13.39 -34.66 14.86
N HIS A 443 -12.42 -34.58 13.94
CA HIS A 443 -11.89 -33.30 13.45
C HIS A 443 -12.93 -32.52 12.66
N LYS A 444 -12.95 -31.21 12.86
CA LYS A 444 -13.89 -30.32 12.17
C LYS A 444 -13.62 -30.18 10.70
N MET A 445 -12.37 -30.25 10.28
CA MET A 445 -11.96 -30.02 8.91
C MET A 445 -10.91 -31.05 8.48
N GLY A 446 -10.84 -31.31 7.18
CA GLY A 446 -9.87 -32.15 6.52
C GLY A 446 -9.12 -31.37 5.43
N THR A 447 -8.26 -32.07 4.70
CA THR A 447 -7.50 -31.49 3.58
C THR A 447 -8.45 -30.91 2.53
N GLY A 448 -8.25 -29.63 2.16
CA GLY A 448 -9.06 -28.92 1.19
C GLY A 448 -10.32 -28.25 1.75
N ASP A 449 -10.62 -28.46 3.04
CA ASP A 449 -11.72 -27.75 3.71
C ASP A 449 -11.35 -26.29 4.01
N LEU A 450 -12.36 -25.48 4.31
CA LEU A 450 -12.16 -24.14 4.85
C LEU A 450 -11.46 -24.25 6.22
N ALA A 451 -10.29 -23.62 6.33
CA ALA A 451 -9.48 -23.67 7.54
C ALA A 451 -9.92 -22.58 8.54
N PHE A 452 -9.95 -21.36 8.08
CA PHE A 452 -10.44 -20.23 8.86
C PHE A 452 -10.93 -19.11 7.94
N ALA A 453 -11.77 -18.24 8.49
CA ALA A 453 -12.38 -17.15 7.75
C ALA A 453 -12.64 -15.94 8.64
N TYR A 454 -12.73 -14.76 8.01
CA TYR A 454 -12.85 -13.47 8.66
C TYR A 454 -14.23 -12.85 8.44
N VAL A 455 -14.81 -12.29 9.50
CA VAL A 455 -16.06 -11.53 9.47
C VAL A 455 -15.86 -10.16 10.08
N GLU A 456 -16.07 -9.11 9.29
CA GLU A 456 -16.02 -7.72 9.72
C GLU A 456 -17.43 -7.25 10.08
N ASN A 457 -17.87 -7.62 11.27
CA ASN A 457 -19.18 -7.26 11.82
C ASN A 457 -19.08 -6.10 12.82
N THR A 458 -20.23 -5.65 13.30
CA THR A 458 -20.35 -4.62 14.33
C THR A 458 -20.75 -5.25 15.68
N LYS A 459 -20.74 -4.46 16.76
CA LYS A 459 -21.16 -4.91 18.07
C LYS A 459 -22.64 -5.33 18.10
N GLU A 460 -23.47 -4.63 17.31
CA GLU A 460 -24.90 -4.92 17.17
C GLU A 460 -25.13 -6.24 16.43
N THR A 461 -24.25 -6.57 15.49
CA THR A 461 -24.30 -7.81 14.70
C THR A 461 -23.30 -8.86 15.21
N ALA A 462 -22.89 -8.75 16.49
CA ALA A 462 -21.96 -9.69 17.10
C ALA A 462 -22.49 -11.13 17.01
N ILE A 463 -21.64 -12.03 16.52
CA ILE A 463 -21.97 -13.46 16.38
C ILE A 463 -21.98 -14.09 17.79
N ASP A 464 -23.01 -14.89 18.06
CA ASP A 464 -23.06 -15.65 19.30
C ASP A 464 -21.91 -16.65 19.36
N ILE A 465 -21.32 -16.77 20.53
CA ILE A 465 -20.16 -17.61 20.72
C ILE A 465 -20.40 -19.08 20.37
N LYS A 466 -21.59 -19.58 20.68
CA LYS A 466 -21.98 -20.95 20.37
C LYS A 466 -22.02 -21.16 18.87
N GLU A 467 -22.59 -20.22 18.13
CA GLU A 467 -22.59 -20.24 16.68
C GLU A 467 -21.16 -20.15 16.10
N ALA A 468 -20.32 -19.27 16.65
CA ALA A 468 -18.94 -19.12 16.21
C ALA A 468 -18.13 -20.41 16.42
N LEU A 469 -18.27 -21.04 17.57
CA LEU A 469 -17.56 -22.28 17.92
C LEU A 469 -18.11 -23.51 17.20
N ALA A 470 -19.37 -23.49 16.78
CA ALA A 470 -20.01 -24.58 16.05
C ALA A 470 -19.76 -24.49 14.54
N GLN A 471 -19.01 -23.50 14.04
CA GLN A 471 -18.58 -23.53 12.62
C GLN A 471 -17.62 -24.70 12.37
N PRO A 472 -17.64 -25.30 11.17
CA PRO A 472 -16.71 -26.38 10.81
C PRO A 472 -15.30 -25.89 10.48
N PHE A 473 -15.02 -24.62 10.68
CA PHE A 473 -13.74 -23.93 10.50
C PHE A 473 -13.51 -22.95 11.65
N VAL A 474 -12.34 -22.35 11.73
CA VAL A 474 -12.04 -21.31 12.72
C VAL A 474 -12.62 -19.98 12.25
N LEU A 475 -13.62 -19.46 12.97
CA LEU A 475 -14.20 -18.16 12.67
C LEU A 475 -13.44 -17.05 13.41
N ILE A 476 -12.97 -16.07 12.68
CA ILE A 476 -12.35 -14.84 13.21
C ILE A 476 -13.29 -13.68 12.93
N ALA A 477 -14.21 -13.43 13.84
CA ALA A 477 -15.11 -12.30 13.72
C ALA A 477 -14.55 -11.08 14.48
N ARG A 478 -14.85 -9.88 13.98
CA ARG A 478 -14.51 -8.64 14.70
C ARG A 478 -15.19 -8.63 16.06
N TRP A 479 -16.47 -9.02 16.14
CA TRP A 479 -17.22 -9.11 17.36
C TRP A 479 -17.90 -10.47 17.56
N ILE A 480 -17.62 -11.08 18.70
CA ILE A 480 -18.30 -12.26 19.20
C ILE A 480 -18.93 -11.90 20.55
N LYS A 481 -20.13 -12.39 20.85
CA LYS A 481 -20.81 -12.17 22.14
C LYS A 481 -21.03 -13.49 22.88
N ASP A 482 -20.91 -13.43 24.20
CA ASP A 482 -21.28 -14.48 25.15
C ASP A 482 -22.19 -13.85 26.23
N GLY A 483 -23.48 -13.97 26.07
CA GLY A 483 -24.45 -13.24 26.87
C GLY A 483 -24.26 -11.72 26.75
N SER A 484 -23.86 -11.08 27.85
CA SER A 484 -23.57 -9.65 27.90
C SER A 484 -22.10 -9.29 27.63
N LYS A 485 -21.22 -10.28 27.48
CA LYS A 485 -19.81 -10.07 27.21
C LYS A 485 -19.55 -10.01 25.72
N TYR A 486 -18.62 -9.16 25.33
CA TYR A 486 -18.18 -9.01 23.93
C TYR A 486 -16.69 -9.27 23.82
N TYR A 487 -16.30 -9.95 22.75
CA TYR A 487 -14.92 -10.27 22.41
C TYR A 487 -14.62 -9.68 21.03
N TYR A 488 -13.52 -8.93 20.97
CA TYR A 488 -13.12 -8.22 19.78
C TYR A 488 -11.95 -8.94 19.10
N ARG A 489 -12.12 -9.34 17.84
CA ARG A 489 -11.10 -10.01 17.01
C ARG A 489 -10.42 -11.20 17.69
N VAL A 490 -11.15 -11.90 18.53
CA VAL A 490 -10.63 -13.06 19.25
C VAL A 490 -11.35 -14.29 18.73
N PRO A 491 -10.67 -15.14 17.93
CA PRO A 491 -11.27 -16.43 17.66
C PRO A 491 -11.30 -17.29 18.93
N TYR A 492 -10.23 -17.24 19.72
CA TYR A 492 -10.10 -18.14 20.87
C TYR A 492 -9.30 -17.59 22.03
N GLN A 493 -8.33 -16.71 21.81
CA GLN A 493 -7.49 -16.27 22.91
C GLN A 493 -6.73 -14.97 22.61
N ALA A 494 -6.84 -14.01 23.49
CA ALA A 494 -5.90 -12.93 23.60
C ALA A 494 -4.70 -13.37 24.42
N SER A 495 -3.50 -12.96 24.07
CA SER A 495 -2.20 -13.33 24.64
C SER A 495 -2.27 -13.74 26.12
N GLY A 496 -2.03 -15.00 26.41
CA GLY A 496 -1.97 -15.54 27.76
C GLY A 496 -3.30 -15.67 28.51
N LYS A 497 -4.45 -15.35 27.88
CA LYS A 497 -5.78 -15.57 28.47
C LYS A 497 -6.50 -16.65 27.67
N SER A 498 -6.76 -17.78 28.27
CA SER A 498 -7.64 -18.80 27.71
C SER A 498 -9.06 -18.28 27.74
N TYR A 499 -9.71 -18.47 26.62
CA TYR A 499 -11.14 -18.31 26.50
C TYR A 499 -11.79 -19.57 27.01
N THR A 500 -12.62 -19.46 28.04
CA THR A 500 -13.30 -20.62 28.63
C THR A 500 -14.77 -20.53 28.28
N TYR A 501 -15.28 -21.57 27.63
CA TYR A 501 -16.67 -21.76 27.36
C TYR A 501 -17.06 -23.17 27.82
N ASN A 502 -18.09 -23.30 28.69
CA ASN A 502 -18.50 -24.57 29.27
C ASN A 502 -17.34 -25.37 29.87
N ASP A 503 -16.52 -24.71 30.71
CA ASP A 503 -15.35 -25.28 31.39
C ASP A 503 -14.24 -25.83 30.49
N LYS A 504 -14.31 -25.57 29.20
CA LYS A 504 -13.23 -25.90 28.25
C LYS A 504 -12.48 -24.67 27.85
N SER A 505 -11.17 -24.78 27.87
CA SER A 505 -10.29 -23.74 27.35
C SER A 505 -10.13 -23.86 25.84
N TYR A 506 -10.51 -22.82 25.16
CA TYR A 506 -10.27 -22.63 23.74
C TYR A 506 -9.10 -21.65 23.60
N GLY A 507 -8.01 -22.11 23.09
CA GLY A 507 -6.91 -21.22 23.03
C GLY A 507 -5.70 -21.78 22.35
N GLY A 508 -4.70 -20.97 22.25
CA GLY A 508 -3.39 -21.40 21.82
C GLY A 508 -2.78 -20.65 20.68
N LEU A 509 -3.26 -19.46 20.40
CA LEU A 509 -2.50 -18.59 19.52
C LEU A 509 -1.62 -17.66 20.34
N ASP A 510 -0.41 -18.10 20.61
CA ASP A 510 0.59 -17.29 21.30
C ASP A 510 1.12 -16.11 20.44
N LYS A 511 0.64 -15.97 19.20
CA LYS A 511 1.17 -14.99 18.26
C LYS A 511 0.04 -14.23 17.54
N PHE A 512 -0.61 -13.37 18.26
CA PHE A 512 -1.78 -12.68 17.75
C PHE A 512 -1.49 -11.57 16.76
N GLY A 513 -0.76 -10.73 16.82
CA GLY A 513 -0.53 -9.50 16.07
C GLY A 513 -1.16 -9.41 14.68
N SER A 514 -0.95 -10.36 13.81
CA SER A 514 -1.28 -10.26 12.39
C SER A 514 -2.24 -11.32 11.85
N THR A 515 -2.57 -12.32 12.66
CA THR A 515 -3.50 -13.38 12.25
C THR A 515 -4.97 -12.96 12.34
N VAL A 516 -5.27 -11.94 13.11
CA VAL A 516 -6.64 -11.48 13.38
C VAL A 516 -7.23 -10.60 12.28
N CYS A 517 -6.44 -10.21 11.32
CA CYS A 517 -6.86 -9.42 10.15
C CYS A 517 -6.48 -10.15 8.86
N PRO A 518 -7.35 -10.13 7.86
CA PRO A 518 -7.04 -10.74 6.56
C PRO A 518 -5.82 -10.10 5.92
N ALA A 519 -5.00 -10.92 5.26
CA ALA A 519 -3.88 -10.45 4.45
C ALA A 519 -4.37 -10.03 3.06
N THR A 520 -3.57 -9.23 2.36
CA THR A 520 -3.87 -8.89 0.97
C THR A 520 -3.52 -10.05 0.03
N VAL A 521 -4.32 -10.22 -1.01
CA VAL A 521 -4.02 -11.13 -2.13
C VAL A 521 -3.15 -10.47 -3.20
N LYS A 522 -3.00 -9.13 -3.15
CA LYS A 522 -2.38 -8.35 -4.22
C LYS A 522 -0.92 -8.69 -4.50
N TYR A 523 -0.26 -9.38 -3.57
CA TYR A 523 1.15 -9.76 -3.67
C TYR A 523 1.35 -11.29 -3.57
N ASP A 524 0.33 -12.08 -3.84
CA ASP A 524 0.48 -13.53 -3.87
C ASP A 524 1.44 -13.98 -4.97
N GLU A 525 2.25 -15.02 -4.69
CA GLU A 525 3.23 -15.55 -5.64
C GLU A 525 3.23 -17.07 -5.64
N PRO A 526 2.49 -17.69 -6.54
CA PRO A 526 2.45 -19.16 -6.65
C PRO A 526 3.68 -19.76 -7.36
N ASN A 527 4.44 -18.93 -8.11
CA ASN A 527 5.56 -19.38 -8.94
C ASN A 527 6.91 -19.38 -8.23
N ARG A 528 6.91 -19.41 -6.89
CA ARG A 528 8.13 -19.45 -6.11
C ARG A 528 8.99 -20.66 -6.49
N SER A 529 10.31 -20.48 -6.53
CA SER A 529 11.23 -21.57 -6.86
C SER A 529 11.30 -22.65 -5.77
N ASN A 530 10.89 -22.29 -4.54
CA ASN A 530 10.82 -23.16 -3.38
C ASN A 530 9.70 -22.66 -2.46
N TYR A 531 8.94 -23.57 -1.82
CA TYR A 531 7.86 -23.21 -0.91
C TYR A 531 8.32 -22.39 0.32
N THR A 532 9.60 -22.44 0.69
CA THR A 532 10.19 -21.62 1.76
C THR A 532 10.64 -20.24 1.28
N HIS A 533 10.65 -19.99 -0.03
CA HIS A 533 10.99 -18.69 -0.59
C HIS A 533 9.82 -17.76 -0.57
N TYR A 534 10.11 -16.50 -0.44
CA TYR A 534 9.15 -15.41 -0.30
C TYR A 534 9.41 -14.25 -1.27
N GLU A 535 10.35 -14.43 -2.18
CA GLU A 535 10.59 -13.51 -3.29
C GLU A 535 9.58 -13.78 -4.40
N SER A 536 9.15 -12.71 -5.06
CA SER A 536 8.26 -12.72 -6.20
C SER A 536 8.95 -12.20 -7.44
N GLY A 537 8.64 -12.78 -8.58
CA GLY A 537 8.99 -12.24 -9.89
C GLY A 537 7.92 -11.32 -10.47
N ARG A 538 6.84 -11.10 -9.73
CA ARG A 538 5.72 -10.28 -10.18
C ARG A 538 6.07 -8.80 -10.22
N ASP A 539 5.61 -8.14 -11.28
CA ASP A 539 5.68 -6.71 -11.41
C ASP A 539 4.76 -6.02 -10.40
N VAL A 540 5.16 -4.83 -9.97
CA VAL A 540 4.39 -4.05 -9.00
C VAL A 540 3.82 -2.81 -9.67
N PRO A 541 2.50 -2.66 -9.76
CA PRO A 541 1.87 -1.46 -10.28
C PRO A 541 2.32 -0.20 -9.53
N LEU A 542 2.65 0.85 -10.25
CA LEU A 542 2.96 2.18 -9.73
C LEU A 542 1.89 3.20 -10.09
N PHE A 543 1.51 3.25 -11.36
CA PHE A 543 0.45 4.11 -11.85
C PHE A 543 -0.63 3.27 -12.52
N ARG A 544 -1.86 3.44 -12.08
CA ARG A 544 -3.03 2.74 -12.63
C ARG A 544 -4.09 3.72 -13.12
N LEU A 545 -4.78 3.34 -14.18
CA LEU A 545 -5.83 4.16 -14.79
C LEU A 545 -6.96 4.53 -13.81
N ALA A 546 -7.28 3.63 -12.88
CA ALA A 546 -8.26 3.92 -11.82
C ALA A 546 -7.85 5.14 -10.97
N GLU A 547 -6.58 5.28 -10.61
CA GLU A 547 -6.08 6.48 -9.93
C GLU A 547 -6.25 7.72 -10.82
N THR A 548 -5.96 7.63 -12.13
CA THR A 548 -6.11 8.74 -13.07
C THR A 548 -7.55 9.26 -13.12
N TYR A 549 -8.54 8.35 -13.15
CA TYR A 549 -9.96 8.72 -13.06
C TYR A 549 -10.27 9.47 -11.77
N LEU A 550 -9.78 9.01 -10.63
CA LEU A 550 -10.04 9.64 -9.32
C LEU A 550 -9.33 10.98 -9.17
N LEU A 551 -8.12 11.15 -9.72
CA LEU A 551 -7.44 12.45 -9.78
C LEU A 551 -8.25 13.46 -10.61
N ARG A 552 -8.77 13.06 -11.77
CA ARG A 552 -9.61 13.93 -12.63
C ARG A 552 -10.94 14.25 -11.96
N ALA A 553 -11.56 13.26 -11.32
CA ALA A 553 -12.79 13.45 -10.56
C ALA A 553 -12.60 14.47 -9.44
N GLU A 554 -11.49 14.38 -8.69
CA GLU A 554 -11.19 15.35 -7.64
C GLU A 554 -11.03 16.76 -8.20
N ALA A 555 -10.31 16.91 -9.31
CA ALA A 555 -10.15 18.20 -9.96
C ALA A 555 -11.49 18.79 -10.44
N TYR A 556 -12.37 17.98 -11.02
CA TYR A 556 -13.72 18.42 -11.39
C TYR A 556 -14.55 18.86 -10.17
N GLY A 557 -14.57 18.07 -9.11
CA GLY A 557 -15.34 18.39 -7.90
C GLY A 557 -14.85 19.65 -7.21
N ARG A 558 -13.52 19.87 -7.13
CA ARG A 558 -12.93 21.11 -6.60
C ARG A 558 -13.28 22.35 -7.44
N LYS A 559 -13.61 22.16 -8.70
CA LYS A 559 -14.17 23.22 -9.57
C LYS A 559 -15.70 23.33 -9.46
N GLY A 560 -16.36 22.56 -8.60
CA GLY A 560 -17.81 22.51 -8.46
C GLY A 560 -18.54 21.73 -9.55
N ASN A 561 -17.82 21.03 -10.43
CA ASN A 561 -18.41 20.20 -11.49
C ASN A 561 -18.61 18.77 -10.99
N TYR A 562 -19.55 18.57 -10.06
CA TYR A 562 -19.80 17.26 -9.46
C TYR A 562 -20.33 16.24 -10.46
N ASN A 563 -21.09 16.65 -11.48
CA ASN A 563 -21.58 15.71 -12.51
C ASN A 563 -20.42 15.01 -13.23
N ALA A 564 -19.43 15.75 -13.71
CA ALA A 564 -18.26 15.16 -14.36
C ALA A 564 -17.42 14.31 -13.38
N ALA A 565 -17.36 14.74 -12.13
CA ALA A 565 -16.68 13.96 -11.08
C ALA A 565 -17.40 12.62 -10.82
N ILE A 566 -18.71 12.62 -10.73
CA ILE A 566 -19.55 11.43 -10.55
C ILE A 566 -19.37 10.46 -11.72
N ASP A 567 -19.32 10.96 -12.96
CA ASP A 567 -19.10 10.12 -14.13
C ASP A 567 -17.77 9.34 -14.02
N ASP A 568 -16.69 10.00 -13.63
CA ASP A 568 -15.37 9.36 -13.45
C ASP A 568 -15.36 8.38 -12.26
N ILE A 569 -15.90 8.77 -11.12
CA ILE A 569 -16.01 7.91 -9.94
C ILE A 569 -16.79 6.64 -10.29
N ASN A 570 -17.92 6.81 -10.97
CA ASN A 570 -18.81 5.70 -11.33
C ASN A 570 -18.19 4.75 -12.37
N LYS A 571 -17.22 5.17 -13.17
CA LYS A 571 -16.42 4.24 -14.00
C LYS A 571 -15.65 3.25 -13.11
N VAL A 572 -14.96 3.76 -12.09
CA VAL A 572 -14.18 2.92 -11.16
C VAL A 572 -15.11 2.02 -10.34
N ARG A 573 -16.19 2.56 -9.80
CA ARG A 573 -17.13 1.82 -8.94
C ARG A 573 -17.97 0.79 -9.70
N ALA A 574 -18.36 1.07 -10.93
CA ALA A 574 -19.07 0.11 -11.76
C ALA A 574 -18.23 -1.15 -12.04
N ARG A 575 -16.93 -0.97 -12.30
CA ARG A 575 -15.97 -2.07 -12.47
C ARG A 575 -15.78 -2.88 -11.18
N ALA A 576 -15.83 -2.20 -10.02
CA ALA A 576 -15.62 -2.81 -8.70
C ALA A 576 -16.80 -3.66 -8.21
N ALA A 577 -17.97 -3.55 -8.85
CA ALA A 577 -19.15 -4.31 -8.47
C ALA A 577 -19.00 -5.80 -8.75
N PHE A 578 -19.59 -6.65 -7.91
CA PHE A 578 -19.81 -8.05 -8.29
C PHE A 578 -20.68 -8.16 -9.54
N LYS A 579 -20.30 -9.06 -10.42
CA LYS A 579 -21.03 -9.34 -11.67
C LYS A 579 -21.87 -10.62 -11.56
N ALA A 580 -22.95 -10.69 -12.32
CA ALA A 580 -23.75 -11.90 -12.40
C ALA A 580 -22.89 -13.12 -12.79
N GLY A 581 -23.08 -14.21 -12.11
CA GLY A 581 -22.30 -15.45 -12.29
C GLY A 581 -20.99 -15.52 -11.49
N GLU A 582 -20.54 -14.44 -10.84
CA GLU A 582 -19.44 -14.51 -9.89
C GLU A 582 -19.87 -15.19 -8.60
N THR A 583 -18.91 -15.76 -7.87
CA THR A 583 -19.16 -16.45 -6.60
C THR A 583 -18.64 -15.62 -5.43
N ARG A 584 -19.47 -15.39 -4.44
CA ARG A 584 -19.02 -14.83 -3.15
C ARG A 584 -18.34 -15.90 -2.30
N ALA A 585 -17.36 -15.49 -1.50
CA ALA A 585 -16.81 -16.33 -0.46
C ALA A 585 -17.92 -16.77 0.51
N GLU A 586 -17.82 -17.97 1.07
CA GLU A 586 -18.85 -18.51 1.96
C GLU A 586 -19.13 -17.61 3.18
N VAL A 587 -18.06 -17.11 3.79
CA VAL A 587 -18.16 -16.21 4.94
C VAL A 587 -18.88 -14.90 4.58
N LEU A 588 -18.70 -14.38 3.38
CA LEU A 588 -19.42 -13.20 2.90
C LEU A 588 -20.91 -13.48 2.70
N ALA A 589 -21.21 -14.60 2.09
CA ALA A 589 -22.59 -14.97 1.76
C ALA A 589 -23.43 -15.43 2.97
N ARG A 590 -22.80 -15.87 4.07
CA ARG A 590 -23.53 -16.41 5.24
C ARG A 590 -23.39 -15.62 6.52
N LEU A 591 -22.22 -15.08 6.79
CA LEU A 591 -21.88 -14.55 8.11
C LEU A 591 -21.55 -13.05 8.11
N GLN A 592 -21.13 -12.50 6.96
CA GLN A 592 -20.85 -11.07 6.86
C GLN A 592 -22.16 -10.27 6.95
N PRO A 593 -22.24 -9.20 7.75
CA PRO A 593 -23.41 -8.32 7.80
C PRO A 593 -23.81 -7.84 6.39
N GLY A 594 -25.11 -7.82 6.15
CA GLY A 594 -25.68 -7.50 4.84
C GLY A 594 -26.10 -8.72 4.02
N TYR A 595 -25.74 -9.95 4.44
CA TYR A 595 -26.18 -11.16 3.74
C TYR A 595 -27.71 -11.28 3.69
N GLU A 596 -28.40 -10.75 4.66
CA GLU A 596 -29.87 -10.70 4.72
C GLU A 596 -30.51 -9.88 3.59
N LYS A 597 -29.71 -9.08 2.90
CA LYS A 597 -30.12 -8.31 1.72
C LYS A 597 -29.98 -9.12 0.41
N LEU A 598 -29.32 -10.27 0.47
CA LEU A 598 -29.21 -11.17 -0.66
C LEU A 598 -30.54 -11.90 -0.92
N THR A 599 -30.79 -12.25 -2.15
CA THR A 599 -31.95 -13.09 -2.52
C THR A 599 -31.80 -14.49 -1.91
N GLN A 600 -32.92 -15.23 -1.83
CA GLN A 600 -32.89 -16.60 -1.33
C GLN A 600 -31.96 -17.50 -2.17
N ALA A 601 -31.88 -17.27 -3.48
CA ALA A 601 -30.99 -18.03 -4.34
C ALA A 601 -29.51 -17.69 -4.07
N GLU A 602 -29.18 -16.41 -3.86
CA GLU A 602 -27.82 -15.96 -3.53
C GLU A 602 -27.35 -16.45 -2.16
N GLN A 603 -28.27 -16.72 -1.23
CA GLN A 603 -27.96 -17.30 0.09
C GLN A 603 -27.73 -18.81 0.04
N GLN A 604 -27.97 -19.45 -1.12
CA GLN A 604 -27.74 -20.87 -1.33
C GLN A 604 -26.35 -21.12 -1.95
N TRP A 605 -25.87 -22.33 -1.78
CA TRP A 605 -24.66 -22.76 -2.46
C TRP A 605 -24.90 -22.86 -3.99
N PRO A 606 -23.96 -22.41 -4.86
CA PRO A 606 -22.58 -21.99 -4.61
C PRO A 606 -22.40 -20.50 -4.27
N TYR A 607 -23.35 -19.80 -3.75
CA TYR A 607 -23.34 -18.35 -3.44
C TYR A 607 -23.10 -17.47 -4.67
N GLU A 608 -23.66 -17.89 -5.78
CA GLU A 608 -23.55 -17.20 -7.06
C GLU A 608 -24.31 -15.88 -7.03
N VAL A 609 -23.68 -14.83 -7.57
CA VAL A 609 -24.30 -13.52 -7.75
C VAL A 609 -25.35 -13.60 -8.85
N GLU A 610 -26.63 -13.46 -8.53
CA GLU A 610 -27.71 -13.55 -9.52
C GLU A 610 -27.77 -12.36 -10.48
N LYS A 611 -27.45 -11.18 -9.96
CA LYS A 611 -27.58 -9.92 -10.68
C LYS A 611 -26.29 -9.13 -10.61
N ASP A 612 -26.00 -8.41 -11.68
CA ASP A 612 -24.96 -7.40 -11.69
C ASP A 612 -25.24 -6.34 -10.61
N MET A 613 -24.29 -6.13 -9.70
CA MET A 613 -24.40 -5.20 -8.58
C MET A 613 -23.99 -3.77 -8.93
N THR A 614 -23.72 -3.48 -10.21
CA THR A 614 -23.24 -2.16 -10.66
C THR A 614 -24.14 -1.03 -10.18
N SER A 615 -25.45 -1.15 -10.34
CA SER A 615 -26.39 -0.09 -9.92
C SER A 615 -26.35 0.21 -8.43
N THR A 616 -25.99 -0.78 -7.59
CA THR A 616 -25.84 -0.63 -6.13
C THR A 616 -24.56 0.11 -5.77
N MET A 617 -23.57 0.09 -6.66
CA MET A 617 -22.26 0.70 -6.42
C MET A 617 -22.17 2.15 -6.89
N LEU A 618 -23.07 2.62 -7.75
CA LEU A 618 -23.04 3.99 -8.27
C LEU A 618 -23.29 5.01 -7.16
N VAL A 619 -22.59 6.13 -7.27
CA VAL A 619 -22.72 7.26 -6.33
C VAL A 619 -23.37 8.46 -6.97
N ASP A 620 -23.92 9.29 -6.12
CA ASP A 620 -24.46 10.61 -6.43
C ASP A 620 -24.03 11.62 -5.35
N GLU A 621 -24.52 12.83 -5.39
CA GLU A 621 -24.13 13.88 -4.44
C GLU A 621 -24.52 13.59 -2.98
N SER A 622 -25.41 12.62 -2.72
CA SER A 622 -25.78 12.23 -1.36
C SER A 622 -24.59 11.67 -0.56
N TYR A 623 -23.53 11.21 -1.22
CA TYR A 623 -22.35 10.69 -0.55
C TYR A 623 -21.54 11.78 0.18
N TRP A 624 -21.71 13.07 -0.16
CA TRP A 624 -21.01 14.19 0.48
C TRP A 624 -21.91 15.35 0.89
N ASP A 625 -23.21 15.13 0.99
CA ASP A 625 -24.18 16.15 1.43
C ASP A 625 -24.11 16.46 2.94
N GLY A 626 -23.51 15.58 3.73
CA GLY A 626 -23.34 15.70 5.18
C GLY A 626 -24.55 15.27 6.01
N GLY A 627 -25.68 14.93 5.38
CA GLY A 627 -26.93 14.59 6.09
C GLY A 627 -27.41 13.17 5.84
N SER A 628 -27.22 12.65 4.65
CA SER A 628 -27.72 11.35 4.22
C SER A 628 -27.04 10.17 4.94
N ALA A 629 -27.66 9.01 4.84
CA ALA A 629 -27.06 7.76 5.32
C ALA A 629 -25.76 7.41 4.56
N ASN A 630 -25.69 7.71 3.24
CA ASN A 630 -24.51 7.50 2.43
C ASN A 630 -23.34 8.33 2.94
N SER A 631 -23.57 9.65 3.17
CA SER A 631 -22.52 10.53 3.67
C SER A 631 -22.02 10.14 5.07
N LYS A 632 -22.93 9.72 5.96
CA LYS A 632 -22.57 9.27 7.31
C LYS A 632 -21.78 7.97 7.31
N ALA A 633 -22.08 7.06 6.40
CA ALA A 633 -21.37 5.79 6.27
C ALA A 633 -19.90 5.96 5.84
N GLU A 634 -19.55 7.08 5.24
CA GLU A 634 -18.19 7.39 4.79
C GLU A 634 -17.23 7.82 5.93
N MET A 635 -17.74 8.07 7.13
CA MET A 635 -16.96 8.37 8.35
C MET A 635 -15.97 9.52 8.15
N TYR A 636 -16.41 10.62 7.57
CA TYR A 636 -15.55 11.80 7.37
C TYR A 636 -15.11 12.42 8.71
N PRO A 637 -13.89 13.00 8.80
CA PRO A 637 -13.50 13.79 9.95
C PRO A 637 -14.51 14.88 10.23
N GLU A 638 -14.77 15.17 11.52
CA GLU A 638 -15.70 16.24 11.92
C GLU A 638 -15.28 17.63 11.42
N THR A 639 -14.00 17.80 11.10
CA THR A 639 -13.46 19.01 10.49
C THR A 639 -13.84 19.19 9.02
N ALA A 640 -14.35 18.14 8.36
CA ALA A 640 -14.87 18.20 6.98
C ALA A 640 -16.28 18.82 6.95
N THR A 641 -16.36 20.14 7.09
CA THR A 641 -17.62 20.85 7.32
C THR A 641 -18.32 21.33 6.06
N THR A 642 -17.60 21.49 4.95
CA THR A 642 -18.17 21.92 3.67
C THR A 642 -18.45 20.72 2.74
N THR A 643 -19.26 20.93 1.71
CA THR A 643 -19.50 19.93 0.66
C THR A 643 -18.19 19.57 -0.05
N GLU A 644 -17.34 20.55 -0.35
CA GLU A 644 -16.03 20.28 -0.95
C GLU A 644 -15.13 19.46 -0.04
N ASP A 645 -15.05 19.77 1.26
CA ASP A 645 -14.26 19.00 2.22
C ASP A 645 -14.72 17.54 2.25
N ARG A 646 -16.03 17.30 2.33
CA ARG A 646 -16.58 15.94 2.32
C ARG A 646 -16.35 15.24 0.98
N PHE A 647 -16.50 15.95 -0.13
CA PHE A 647 -16.20 15.39 -1.45
C PHE A 647 -14.74 14.95 -1.57
N VAL A 648 -13.79 15.80 -1.14
CA VAL A 648 -12.36 15.44 -1.15
C VAL A 648 -12.09 14.22 -0.26
N ASN A 649 -12.71 14.17 0.93
CA ASN A 649 -12.60 13.02 1.82
C ASN A 649 -13.26 11.77 1.21
N PHE A 650 -14.33 11.91 0.43
CA PHE A 650 -14.89 10.79 -0.34
C PHE A 650 -13.90 10.26 -1.38
N ILE A 651 -13.23 11.13 -2.13
CA ILE A 651 -12.19 10.72 -3.09
C ILE A 651 -11.05 9.99 -2.37
N LEU A 652 -10.62 10.47 -1.21
CA LEU A 652 -9.60 9.78 -0.39
C LEU A 652 -10.08 8.39 0.07
N ASN A 653 -11.36 8.27 0.45
CA ASN A 653 -11.94 6.98 0.78
C ASN A 653 -11.98 6.04 -0.44
N GLU A 654 -12.32 6.56 -1.61
CA GLU A 654 -12.36 5.76 -2.83
C GLU A 654 -10.96 5.32 -3.28
N LEU A 655 -9.96 6.20 -3.16
CA LEU A 655 -8.55 5.84 -3.36
C LEU A 655 -8.08 4.78 -2.34
N ALA A 656 -8.50 4.90 -1.08
CA ALA A 656 -8.18 3.92 -0.04
C ALA A 656 -8.80 2.54 -0.30
N ARG A 657 -10.02 2.47 -0.89
CA ARG A 657 -10.66 1.22 -1.33
C ARG A 657 -9.93 0.61 -2.53
N GLU A 658 -9.69 1.44 -3.53
CA GLU A 658 -9.14 1.01 -4.82
C GLU A 658 -7.65 0.61 -4.71
N LEU A 659 -6.86 1.45 -4.04
CA LEU A 659 -5.41 1.33 -3.93
C LEU A 659 -4.96 0.75 -2.58
N ASN A 660 -5.85 0.02 -1.87
CA ASN A 660 -5.52 -0.56 -0.57
C ASN A 660 -4.22 -1.37 -0.66
N GLN A 661 -3.28 -1.07 0.23
CA GLN A 661 -1.95 -1.70 0.34
C GLN A 661 -1.03 -1.58 -0.91
N GLU A 662 -1.33 -0.70 -1.86
CA GLU A 662 -0.46 -0.46 -3.02
C GLU A 662 0.63 0.59 -2.79
N MET A 663 0.73 1.15 -1.59
CA MET A 663 1.70 2.17 -1.15
C MET A 663 1.54 3.56 -1.80
N VAL A 664 0.64 3.72 -2.78
CA VAL A 664 0.36 5.00 -3.48
C VAL A 664 -0.61 5.88 -2.70
N TYR A 665 -1.45 5.28 -1.86
CA TYR A 665 -2.44 6.01 -1.07
C TYR A 665 -1.80 7.04 -0.12
N TYR A 666 -0.62 6.72 0.44
CA TYR A 666 0.15 7.65 1.29
C TYR A 666 0.39 8.99 0.59
N GLU A 667 0.81 8.98 -0.67
CA GLU A 667 1.10 10.19 -1.44
C GLU A 667 -0.14 11.07 -1.61
N ASN A 668 -1.27 10.44 -1.98
CA ASN A 668 -2.55 11.15 -2.16
C ASN A 668 -3.06 11.72 -0.84
N LEU A 669 -3.02 10.95 0.24
CA LEU A 669 -3.44 11.40 1.57
C LEU A 669 -2.54 12.52 2.09
N HIS A 670 -1.22 12.36 1.98
CA HIS A 670 -0.24 13.34 2.45
C HIS A 670 -0.46 14.72 1.83
N HIS A 671 -0.55 14.77 0.49
CA HIS A 671 -0.68 16.04 -0.24
C HIS A 671 -2.08 16.63 -0.20
N SER A 672 -3.10 15.89 0.23
CA SER A 672 -4.47 16.39 0.33
C SER A 672 -4.65 17.48 1.40
N GLY A 673 -3.74 17.55 2.37
CA GLY A 673 -3.88 18.36 3.56
C GLY A 673 -4.80 17.79 4.64
N TRP A 674 -5.39 16.59 4.40
CA TRP A 674 -6.30 15.92 5.32
C TRP A 674 -5.65 14.82 6.17
N GLN A 675 -4.37 14.55 5.99
CA GLN A 675 -3.70 13.41 6.65
C GLN A 675 -3.86 13.45 8.16
N ALA A 676 -3.53 14.57 8.80
CA ALA A 676 -3.61 14.70 10.26
C ALA A 676 -5.04 14.58 10.77
N ASP A 677 -5.98 15.31 10.16
CA ASP A 677 -7.39 15.29 10.57
C ASP A 677 -7.98 13.89 10.49
N ARG A 678 -7.70 13.17 9.39
CA ARG A 678 -8.20 11.82 9.17
C ARG A 678 -7.61 10.81 10.15
N ILE A 679 -6.29 10.83 10.35
CA ILE A 679 -5.63 9.90 11.26
C ILE A 679 -6.11 10.14 12.71
N ILE A 680 -6.14 11.40 13.15
CA ILE A 680 -6.59 11.75 14.50
C ILE A 680 -8.05 11.31 14.71
N TYR A 681 -8.93 11.58 13.74
CA TYR A 681 -10.34 11.23 13.84
C TYR A 681 -10.55 9.70 13.86
N HIS A 682 -9.94 8.98 12.94
CA HIS A 682 -10.10 7.53 12.85
C HIS A 682 -9.45 6.79 14.04
N ASP A 683 -8.33 7.32 14.57
CA ASP A 683 -7.75 6.81 15.81
C ASP A 683 -8.67 7.05 17.02
N GLN A 684 -9.38 8.18 17.06
CA GLN A 684 -10.38 8.45 18.12
C GLN A 684 -11.57 7.48 18.03
N LEU A 685 -12.05 7.19 16.83
CA LEU A 685 -13.10 6.19 16.61
C LEU A 685 -12.68 4.79 17.07
N ALA A 686 -11.38 4.47 16.94
CA ALA A 686 -10.79 3.23 17.43
C ALA A 686 -10.60 3.20 18.96
N SER A 687 -10.85 4.30 19.65
CA SER A 687 -10.65 4.36 21.11
C SER A 687 -11.76 3.62 21.86
N PRO A 688 -11.45 3.05 23.04
CA PRO A 688 -12.45 2.43 23.91
C PRO A 688 -13.63 3.33 24.26
N LYS A 689 -13.43 4.65 24.23
CA LYS A 689 -14.46 5.64 24.56
C LYS A 689 -15.52 5.81 23.48
N GLN A 690 -15.20 5.53 22.22
CA GLN A 690 -16.13 5.68 21.09
C GLN A 690 -16.92 4.39 20.80
N GLY A 691 -16.43 3.23 21.21
CA GLY A 691 -17.13 1.95 21.15
C GLY A 691 -17.31 1.33 19.76
N LEU A 692 -16.80 1.93 18.69
CA LEU A 692 -16.87 1.37 17.34
C LEU A 692 -15.88 0.22 17.14
N TRP A 693 -14.67 0.39 17.65
CA TRP A 693 -13.56 -0.56 17.47
C TRP A 693 -12.86 -0.78 18.82
N ASP A 694 -13.65 -1.10 19.83
CA ASP A 694 -13.15 -1.25 21.20
C ASP A 694 -12.26 -2.49 21.33
N ASN A 695 -11.05 -2.27 21.77
CA ASN A 695 -10.09 -3.30 22.11
C ASN A 695 -9.54 -3.18 23.53
N SER A 696 -10.24 -2.47 24.42
CA SER A 696 -9.78 -2.17 25.78
C SER A 696 -9.41 -3.41 26.59
N ASP A 697 -10.05 -4.54 26.31
CA ASP A 697 -9.76 -5.84 26.92
C ASP A 697 -8.89 -6.74 26.06
N ASN A 698 -8.55 -6.30 24.86
CA ASN A 698 -7.82 -7.07 23.90
C ASN A 698 -6.38 -6.65 23.81
N LEU A 699 -5.56 -7.61 23.89
CA LEU A 699 -4.12 -7.55 23.82
C LEU A 699 -3.59 -7.60 22.37
N ILE A 700 -4.41 -7.19 21.42
CA ILE A 700 -3.97 -7.08 20.03
C ILE A 700 -3.16 -5.81 19.92
N ASN A 701 -1.86 -5.96 20.13
CA ASN A 701 -0.91 -4.90 19.96
C ASN A 701 -1.02 -4.32 18.55
N GLY A 702 -1.37 -3.06 18.44
CA GLY A 702 -1.30 -2.31 17.20
C GLY A 702 -2.59 -2.15 16.42
N ILE A 703 -3.72 -2.70 16.84
CA ILE A 703 -5.03 -2.37 16.25
C ILE A 703 -5.78 -1.48 17.21
N GLY A 704 -5.90 -0.20 16.88
CA GLY A 704 -6.73 0.74 17.61
C GLY A 704 -6.43 0.87 19.11
N GLN A 705 -5.23 0.48 19.55
CA GLN A 705 -4.83 0.71 20.92
C GLN A 705 -4.50 2.18 21.10
N THR A 706 -5.45 2.94 21.54
CA THR A 706 -5.21 4.27 22.07
C THR A 706 -5.27 4.20 23.59
N GLY A 707 -4.32 4.80 24.27
CA GLY A 707 -4.52 5.19 25.64
C GLY A 707 -3.65 4.61 26.73
N ASN A 708 -2.86 3.59 26.51
CA ASN A 708 -1.94 3.08 27.53
C ASN A 708 -0.46 3.35 27.16
N GLY A 709 -0.09 4.63 27.13
CA GLY A 709 1.24 5.04 26.75
C GLY A 709 1.47 5.09 25.24
N MET A 710 0.37 5.08 24.49
CA MET A 710 0.42 5.22 23.06
C MET A 710 0.42 6.69 22.68
N GLY A 711 1.34 7.04 21.78
CA GLY A 711 1.40 8.38 21.25
C GLY A 711 0.14 8.70 20.46
N MET A 712 -0.23 9.96 20.44
CA MET A 712 -1.22 10.48 19.50
C MET A 712 -0.50 10.99 18.26
N PHE A 713 -1.16 10.92 17.09
CA PHE A 713 -0.64 11.55 15.89
C PHE A 713 -0.62 13.07 16.10
N GLU A 714 0.57 13.64 16.03
CA GLU A 714 0.75 15.08 16.07
C GLU A 714 0.85 15.61 14.64
N PRO A 715 0.24 16.74 14.31
CA PRO A 715 0.21 17.25 12.94
C PRO A 715 1.58 17.38 12.27
N TYR A 716 2.64 17.70 13.03
CA TYR A 716 4.00 17.81 12.47
C TYR A 716 4.58 16.47 11.99
N PHE A 717 4.01 15.33 12.39
CA PHE A 717 4.40 14.01 11.89
C PHE A 717 4.08 13.81 10.39
N THR A 718 3.37 14.74 9.78
CA THR A 718 3.14 14.78 8.34
C THR A 718 4.46 14.72 7.57
N PHE A 719 5.49 15.41 8.02
CA PHE A 719 6.83 15.30 7.45
C PHE A 719 7.78 14.55 8.38
N LYS A 720 8.72 13.86 7.79
CA LYS A 720 9.65 12.97 8.48
C LYS A 720 10.87 13.75 8.98
N PRO A 721 11.47 13.35 10.13
CA PRO A 721 12.68 14.01 10.62
C PRO A 721 13.89 13.64 9.77
N PHE A 722 14.81 14.57 9.60
CA PHE A 722 16.14 14.24 9.15
C PHE A 722 16.88 13.51 10.26
N ALA A 723 17.65 12.46 9.90
CA ALA A 723 18.40 11.71 10.89
C ALA A 723 19.52 12.57 11.48
N GLN A 724 19.75 12.45 12.79
CA GLN A 724 20.82 13.17 13.48
C GLN A 724 22.20 12.91 12.84
N THR A 725 22.45 11.67 12.43
CA THR A 725 23.70 11.29 11.75
C THR A 725 23.92 12.04 10.43
N MET A 726 22.86 12.44 9.73
CA MET A 726 22.93 13.30 8.55
C MET A 726 23.22 14.76 8.97
N LEU A 727 22.49 15.27 9.96
CA LEU A 727 22.65 16.64 10.44
C LEU A 727 24.08 16.91 10.97
N ASP A 728 24.68 15.90 11.59
CA ASP A 728 26.05 15.99 12.14
C ASP A 728 27.14 16.08 11.07
N LEU A 729 26.81 15.76 9.82
CA LEU A 729 27.74 15.89 8.69
C LEU A 729 27.61 17.21 7.95
N LEU A 730 26.51 17.94 8.16
CA LEU A 730 26.26 19.20 7.41
C LEU A 730 27.27 20.28 7.80
N THR A 731 27.68 21.04 6.80
CA THR A 731 28.58 22.17 6.94
C THR A 731 27.95 23.45 6.44
N ASP A 732 28.52 24.57 6.84
CA ASP A 732 28.27 25.87 6.24
C ASP A 732 29.00 26.01 4.88
N GLU A 733 28.90 27.17 4.25
CA GLU A 733 29.56 27.48 2.98
C GLU A 733 31.10 27.42 3.06
N ASN A 734 31.69 27.57 4.24
CA ASN A 734 33.11 27.53 4.49
C ASN A 734 33.61 26.12 4.85
N GLY A 735 32.72 25.12 4.86
CA GLY A 735 33.05 23.72 5.23
C GLY A 735 33.15 23.49 6.75
N VAL A 736 32.66 24.42 7.57
CA VAL A 736 32.60 24.29 9.04
C VAL A 736 31.31 23.53 9.41
N LEU A 737 31.42 22.54 10.29
CA LEU A 737 30.24 21.79 10.77
C LEU A 737 29.21 22.74 11.38
N LEU A 738 27.95 22.49 11.07
CA LEU A 738 26.84 23.25 11.63
C LEU A 738 26.78 23.09 13.15
N ASP A 739 26.55 24.19 13.86
CA ASP A 739 26.25 24.17 15.28
C ASP A 739 24.84 23.63 15.56
N GLU A 740 24.51 23.39 16.82
CA GLU A 740 23.21 22.81 17.21
C GLU A 740 22.02 23.71 16.83
N ALA A 741 22.18 25.04 16.83
CA ALA A 741 21.12 25.94 16.41
C ALA A 741 20.85 25.84 14.92
N ALA A 742 21.89 25.77 14.10
CA ALA A 742 21.80 25.61 12.66
C ALA A 742 21.25 24.22 12.28
N LYS A 743 21.66 23.16 12.97
CA LYS A 743 21.09 21.80 12.80
C LYS A 743 19.60 21.80 13.12
N LYS A 744 19.19 22.41 14.22
CA LYS A 744 17.78 22.55 14.61
C LYS A 744 16.99 23.35 13.59
N ALA A 745 17.55 24.41 13.02
CA ALA A 745 16.93 25.18 11.95
C ALA A 745 16.81 24.40 10.64
N TYR A 746 17.72 23.46 10.40
CA TYR A 746 17.65 22.57 9.24
C TYR A 746 16.60 21.45 9.42
N GLN A 747 16.32 21.03 10.63
CA GLN A 747 15.36 19.96 10.95
C GLN A 747 13.93 20.39 10.62
N ASN A 748 13.07 19.43 10.33
CA ASN A 748 11.64 19.69 10.20
C ASN A 748 11.02 20.07 11.54
N TYR A 749 9.99 20.90 11.49
CA TYR A 749 9.27 21.37 12.66
C TYR A 749 8.76 20.21 13.54
N GLY A 750 8.89 20.37 14.84
CA GLY A 750 8.42 19.38 15.83
C GLY A 750 9.47 18.37 16.28
N TYR A 751 10.63 18.30 15.61
CA TYR A 751 11.71 17.36 15.92
C TYR A 751 12.94 18.01 16.54
#